data_b755fca7dae0ff1139236c9c985549e0
#
_entry.id   b755fca7dae0ff1139236c9c985549e0
#
_cell.length_a   1.000
_cell.length_b   1.000
_cell.length_c   1.000
_cell.angle_alpha   90.00
_cell.angle_beta   90.00
_cell.angle_gamma   90.00
#
_symmetry.space_group_name_H-M   'P 1'
#
loop_
_entity.id
_entity.type
_entity.pdbx_description
1 polymer ?
#
loop_
_entity_poly.entity_id
_entity_poly.type
_entity_poly.pdbx_seq_one_letter_code
_entity_poly.pdbx_strand_id
1 'polypeptide(L)'
;MKSKLLKVLSLMLLVTILCSTVMTSCFLVPKDDQTGDGETPGEGGTPGGEENENPPASCIHEDKDGDGKCDKCDAVVSVQTEDSFSYYMNTTLPEDKKVYVLNLTSEGYNFSADQMFTAQAIQGLFARKSALFYIDSHYMTNGVNIDMHYLDLAVEKYGVTYESITLAEAVAMYVANWEANVADGTWGSEIPLEDYNNIVGVTAYTETDGAGYSTPGYIVYKKGDVSVNIAATLAGITGFLPVAEDDVDFYKNLGLVEKFNVNSAALTYKWLFNNVMSELSSGGLIHQNYQTTGITNKFIKDYGICNKYFHVYYDEVSIVGTSFKKTLHNFLDKNCPIFGYTYSEDSDVAFFSQYGQFIVPTDYTCNLTFLAADAFAGKTFEQPNDDSQLPAEEGKHYVAFVVSDGDNATYWQNTAAFATNYMNAAGRENDTFPITWSITPSLADLMPLVLENVYFNQANAYDYFCAPVSGQGYINAGNFEAEKDGEYFADFVSKLDVYMKKSGLSVVTVIGGNNKGDLVNVLGGYASAESVTGGIVYDGHKYFGANPGGVIWINGKPFIQPRDSLWETTPAYIAARINTYSTDITTIDAYSIINVHPWSHSYEDVRKIIGMLNENVEIVSVDRLVNMMTANVKDQSNTTSFLVPEKNGVSISQDYLQNNPSLIPVDSLYNDFLLWEEDWRGSGVTYNNSDRACSNVGAMYKGNISIAAGTTATKTAFILPDIDNYWLSFNARGDSLDPSQTGSFDVILTIDGVTKTVMSNVTLRGVSGTETMTVNGDGWQCFAFPIAQYFPEYRGKSCEMQIVVHEGGTGIRVDQVTFKDRFVDPAIDLDNVDIYNNTFNENTEDWMLGEQYKTSQYYWWDTIDRENLEPTGTIQIDCSDGGGDEKRNGNTNIWMAKHYNLPNASDISLKFKVTSDNDTGAYIKISLYVDGKYFVIYDWQPARSSLNNTDITVVLAELDPTIDFAGAEVTVVFEARDGGRHNGVGEACKLHDFQTLYN
;
A
#
# COMPACT_ATOMS: atom_id res chain seq x y z
N MET A 1 -5.69 21.14 44.70
CA MET A 1 -5.52 20.47 43.41
C MET A 1 -4.18 19.74 43.25
N LYS A 2 -3.06 20.29 43.71
CA LYS A 2 -1.74 19.61 43.56
C LYS A 2 -1.60 18.28 44.32
N SER A 3 -2.31 18.04 45.42
CA SER A 3 -2.17 16.78 46.16
C SER A 3 -2.98 15.59 45.60
N LYS A 4 -3.99 15.85 44.75
CA LYS A 4 -4.75 14.79 44.08
C LYS A 4 -4.06 14.32 42.80
N LEU A 5 -3.32 15.21 42.11
CA LEU A 5 -2.54 14.87 40.94
C LEU A 5 -1.36 13.96 41.30
N LEU A 6 -0.71 14.19 42.44
CA LEU A 6 0.42 13.36 42.91
C LEU A 6 -0.01 11.93 43.29
N LYS A 7 -1.23 11.75 43.78
CA LYS A 7 -1.75 10.41 44.10
C LYS A 7 -2.16 9.60 42.86
N VAL A 8 -2.61 10.27 41.81
CA VAL A 8 -2.95 9.60 40.54
C VAL A 8 -1.68 9.19 39.79
N LEU A 9 -0.65 10.04 39.80
CA LEU A 9 0.66 9.66 39.21
C LEU A 9 1.35 8.50 39.97
N SER A 10 1.24 8.48 41.34
CA SER A 10 1.80 7.36 42.11
C SER A 10 1.03 6.06 41.91
N LEU A 11 -0.27 6.12 41.63
CA LEU A 11 -1.08 4.93 41.36
C LEU A 11 -0.82 4.38 39.96
N MET A 12 -0.58 5.24 38.94
CA MET A 12 -0.19 4.81 37.59
C MET A 12 1.22 4.19 37.56
N LEU A 13 2.14 4.73 38.36
CA LEU A 13 3.49 4.16 38.47
C LEU A 13 3.50 2.78 39.15
N LEU A 14 2.58 2.55 40.09
CA LEU A 14 2.47 1.25 40.76
C LEU A 14 1.85 0.17 39.89
N VAL A 15 0.93 0.55 39.01
CA VAL A 15 0.30 -0.37 38.01
C VAL A 15 1.29 -0.78 36.95
N THR A 16 2.16 0.12 36.53
CA THR A 16 3.21 -0.19 35.52
C THR A 16 4.28 -1.12 36.09
N ILE A 17 4.61 -1.02 37.40
CA ILE A 17 5.58 -1.91 38.04
C ILE A 17 4.98 -3.30 38.36
N LEU A 18 3.69 -3.40 38.59
CA LEU A 18 3.04 -4.71 38.77
C LEU A 18 2.80 -5.48 37.49
N CYS A 19 2.67 -4.82 36.35
CA CYS A 19 2.55 -5.51 35.05
C CYS A 19 3.88 -6.05 34.50
N SER A 20 5.03 -5.52 34.95
CA SER A 20 6.35 -5.99 34.50
C SER A 20 6.91 -7.20 35.26
N THR A 21 6.27 -7.61 36.37
CA THR A 21 6.72 -8.76 37.21
C THR A 21 5.94 -10.05 37.04
N VAL A 22 4.94 -10.09 36.14
CA VAL A 22 4.11 -11.29 35.92
C VAL A 22 4.41 -12.01 34.59
N MET A 23 5.34 -11.52 33.78
CA MET A 23 5.68 -12.11 32.47
C MET A 23 6.98 -12.96 32.44
N THR A 24 7.49 -13.40 33.60
CA THR A 24 8.75 -14.18 33.63
C THR A 24 8.61 -15.53 34.34
N SER A 25 7.53 -16.23 34.17
CA SER A 25 7.46 -17.63 34.62
C SER A 25 6.35 -18.38 33.91
N CYS A 26 6.72 -19.02 32.80
CA CYS A 26 6.11 -20.29 32.31
C CYS A 26 6.66 -20.61 30.94
N PHE A 27 7.76 -21.35 30.88
CA PHE A 27 8.05 -22.32 29.83
C PHE A 27 9.20 -23.20 30.30
N LEU A 28 8.88 -24.27 30.97
CA LEU A 28 9.72 -25.45 31.09
C LEU A 28 8.83 -26.65 30.78
N VAL A 29 9.07 -27.29 29.65
CA VAL A 29 8.55 -28.62 29.32
C VAL A 29 9.74 -29.57 29.37
N PRO A 30 9.69 -30.68 30.11
CA PRO A 30 10.77 -31.64 30.16
C PRO A 30 10.84 -32.51 28.90
N LYS A 31 12.06 -32.76 28.45
CA LYS A 31 12.39 -33.87 27.57
C LYS A 31 12.27 -35.18 28.35
N ASP A 32 11.69 -36.19 27.74
CA ASP A 32 11.95 -37.56 28.07
C ASP A 32 12.41 -38.33 26.83
N ASP A 33 13.64 -38.80 26.95
CA ASP A 33 14.24 -39.84 26.13
C ASP A 33 13.63 -41.18 26.49
N GLN A 34 13.28 -42.01 25.49
CA GLN A 34 13.60 -43.45 25.62
C GLN A 34 13.68 -44.14 24.25
N THR A 35 14.82 -44.72 24.05
CA THR A 35 15.20 -45.73 23.09
C THR A 35 14.54 -47.09 23.38
N GLY A 36 14.33 -47.87 22.35
CA GLY A 36 14.04 -49.31 22.54
C GLY A 36 13.68 -50.07 21.26
N ASP A 37 14.62 -50.90 20.89
CA ASP A 37 14.61 -51.81 19.74
C ASP A 37 13.53 -52.89 19.68
N GLY A 38 13.24 -53.39 18.46
CA GLY A 38 13.22 -54.83 18.27
C GLY A 38 11.94 -55.50 17.72
N GLU A 39 12.09 -55.99 16.51
CA GLU A 39 11.60 -57.28 16.00
C GLU A 39 10.18 -57.43 15.44
N THR A 40 10.16 -57.79 14.18
CA THR A 40 9.11 -58.60 13.42
C THR A 40 9.22 -60.12 13.72
N PRO A 41 8.36 -61.01 13.23
CA PRO A 41 7.14 -60.99 12.37
C PRO A 41 6.01 -61.92 12.82
N GLY A 42 4.88 -61.90 12.11
CA GLY A 42 3.90 -62.96 12.21
C GLY A 42 2.56 -62.77 11.45
N GLU A 43 2.33 -63.58 10.50
CA GLU A 43 1.19 -63.67 9.57
C GLU A 43 -0.20 -63.87 10.21
N GLY A 44 -1.26 -63.45 9.51
CA GLY A 44 -2.48 -64.21 9.37
C GLY A 44 -3.83 -63.56 9.67
N GLY A 45 -4.65 -63.37 8.65
CA GLY A 45 -6.11 -63.50 8.77
C GLY A 45 -6.97 -62.28 8.48
N THR A 46 -7.53 -62.19 7.29
CA THR A 46 -8.71 -61.42 6.86
C THR A 46 -10.01 -61.91 7.52
N PRO A 47 -11.19 -61.20 7.49
CA PRO A 47 -11.59 -60.07 6.67
C PRO A 47 -12.54 -59.07 7.37
N GLY A 48 -12.69 -57.88 6.76
CA GLY A 48 -13.95 -57.10 6.76
C GLY A 48 -14.04 -55.88 7.65
N GLY A 49 -13.89 -54.72 7.06
CA GLY A 49 -14.24 -53.41 7.61
C GLY A 49 -13.81 -52.36 6.62
N GLU A 50 -14.77 -51.71 5.97
CA GLU A 50 -14.52 -50.54 5.15
C GLU A 50 -13.97 -49.41 6.04
N GLU A 51 -12.66 -49.20 6.00
CA GLU A 51 -12.03 -48.00 6.53
C GLU A 51 -11.87 -47.00 5.36
N ASN A 52 -12.54 -45.87 5.47
CA ASN A 52 -12.28 -44.68 4.66
C ASN A 52 -10.83 -44.24 4.89
N GLU A 53 -9.94 -44.65 4.00
CA GLU A 53 -8.59 -44.09 3.95
C GLU A 53 -8.66 -42.66 3.44
N ASN A 54 -8.27 -41.71 4.28
CA ASN A 54 -8.00 -40.36 3.83
C ASN A 54 -6.93 -40.42 2.73
N PRO A 55 -7.11 -39.70 1.61
CA PRO A 55 -6.13 -39.66 0.54
C PRO A 55 -4.81 -39.13 1.03
N PRO A 56 -3.67 -39.55 0.48
CA PRO A 56 -2.37 -39.04 0.85
C PRO A 56 -2.29 -37.52 0.59
N ALA A 57 -1.69 -36.80 1.49
CA ALA A 57 -1.60 -35.32 1.57
C ALA A 57 -0.94 -34.62 0.36
N SER A 58 -0.80 -35.28 -0.78
CA SER A 58 -0.17 -34.74 -1.99
C SER A 58 -0.94 -35.03 -3.29
N CYS A 59 -2.21 -35.43 -3.22
CA CYS A 59 -3.00 -35.66 -4.40
C CYS A 59 -3.63 -34.34 -4.89
N ILE A 60 -3.13 -33.80 -6.00
CA ILE A 60 -3.88 -32.82 -6.78
C ILE A 60 -5.03 -33.56 -7.43
N HIS A 61 -6.24 -33.23 -6.99
CA HIS A 61 -7.46 -33.90 -7.46
C HIS A 61 -7.75 -33.50 -8.92
N GLU A 62 -7.67 -34.45 -9.83
CA GLU A 62 -8.03 -34.28 -11.25
C GLU A 62 -9.16 -35.25 -11.60
N ASP A 63 -10.24 -34.70 -12.13
CA ASP A 63 -11.37 -35.49 -12.69
C ASP A 63 -11.43 -35.18 -14.19
N LYS A 64 -10.72 -36.01 -14.99
CA LYS A 64 -10.62 -35.82 -16.45
C LYS A 64 -11.73 -36.51 -17.24
N ASP A 65 -12.35 -37.50 -16.66
CA ASP A 65 -13.44 -38.24 -17.30
C ASP A 65 -14.84 -37.74 -16.92
N GLY A 66 -14.93 -36.83 -15.95
CA GLY A 66 -16.17 -36.16 -15.56
C GLY A 66 -17.10 -36.99 -14.73
N ASP A 67 -16.59 -38.05 -14.06
CA ASP A 67 -17.40 -38.96 -13.26
C ASP A 67 -17.62 -38.46 -11.82
N GLY A 68 -17.04 -37.30 -11.46
CA GLY A 68 -17.13 -36.67 -10.13
C GLY A 68 -16.16 -37.29 -9.10
N LYS A 69 -15.17 -38.04 -9.54
CA LYS A 69 -14.12 -38.62 -8.71
C LYS A 69 -12.73 -38.27 -9.24
N CYS A 70 -11.78 -38.21 -8.34
CA CYS A 70 -10.39 -38.00 -8.73
C CYS A 70 -9.79 -39.22 -9.41
N ASP A 71 -9.33 -39.12 -10.64
CA ASP A 71 -8.65 -40.19 -11.42
C ASP A 71 -7.43 -40.79 -10.72
N LYS A 72 -6.92 -40.16 -9.67
CA LYS A 72 -5.70 -40.60 -8.98
C LYS A 72 -5.96 -41.22 -7.61
N CYS A 73 -7.03 -40.86 -6.93
CA CYS A 73 -7.26 -41.30 -5.55
C CYS A 73 -8.73 -41.64 -5.22
N ASP A 74 -9.63 -41.67 -6.20
CA ASP A 74 -11.06 -41.92 -6.06
C ASP A 74 -11.82 -41.00 -5.08
N ALA A 75 -11.16 -39.94 -4.59
CA ALA A 75 -11.84 -38.94 -3.76
C ALA A 75 -12.94 -38.26 -4.58
N VAL A 76 -14.11 -38.07 -3.98
CA VAL A 76 -15.20 -37.34 -4.63
C VAL A 76 -14.74 -35.89 -4.85
N VAL A 77 -14.50 -35.55 -6.09
CA VAL A 77 -14.30 -34.15 -6.52
C VAL A 77 -15.70 -33.59 -6.68
N SER A 78 -16.13 -32.75 -5.78
CA SER A 78 -17.40 -32.06 -5.97
C SER A 78 -17.22 -31.14 -7.17
N VAL A 79 -17.67 -31.58 -8.33
CA VAL A 79 -17.81 -30.72 -9.51
C VAL A 79 -18.93 -29.75 -9.19
N GLN A 80 -18.57 -28.64 -8.57
CA GLN A 80 -19.34 -27.42 -8.80
C GLN A 80 -19.09 -27.13 -10.28
N THR A 81 -20.09 -27.24 -11.09
CA THR A 81 -20.03 -26.80 -12.48
C THR A 81 -19.51 -25.34 -12.45
N GLU A 82 -18.49 -25.01 -13.24
CA GLU A 82 -17.80 -23.72 -13.27
C GLU A 82 -18.75 -22.53 -13.31
N ASP A 83 -19.96 -22.72 -13.75
CA ASP A 83 -21.01 -21.70 -13.90
C ASP A 83 -21.78 -21.32 -12.62
N SER A 84 -21.59 -21.98 -11.48
CA SER A 84 -22.45 -21.79 -10.29
C SER A 84 -21.74 -21.19 -9.07
N PHE A 85 -20.41 -21.01 -9.11
CA PHE A 85 -19.67 -20.49 -7.97
C PHE A 85 -19.66 -18.95 -7.93
N SER A 86 -20.06 -18.36 -6.80
CA SER A 86 -19.84 -16.96 -6.46
C SER A 86 -19.53 -16.80 -4.98
N TYR A 87 -18.59 -15.91 -4.63
CA TYR A 87 -18.41 -15.43 -3.26
C TYR A 87 -19.51 -14.50 -2.80
N TYR A 88 -20.27 -13.97 -3.75
CA TYR A 88 -21.19 -12.88 -3.52
C TYR A 88 -22.61 -13.39 -3.62
N MET A 89 -23.46 -12.92 -2.73
CA MET A 89 -24.88 -13.15 -2.85
C MET A 89 -25.43 -12.23 -3.94
N ASN A 90 -25.89 -12.81 -5.02
CA ASN A 90 -26.59 -12.09 -6.06
C ASN A 90 -28.03 -11.81 -5.62
N THR A 91 -28.49 -10.61 -5.88
CA THR A 91 -29.89 -10.22 -5.70
C THR A 91 -30.67 -10.47 -6.99
N THR A 92 -31.99 -10.40 -6.94
CA THR A 92 -32.84 -10.54 -8.10
C THR A 92 -33.49 -9.21 -8.43
N LEU A 93 -33.61 -8.82 -9.70
CA LEU A 93 -34.43 -7.68 -10.09
C LEU A 93 -35.93 -8.00 -9.89
N PRO A 94 -36.79 -6.98 -9.68
CA PRO A 94 -38.23 -7.16 -9.73
C PRO A 94 -38.67 -7.85 -11.03
N GLU A 95 -39.71 -8.67 -10.99
CA GLU A 95 -40.20 -9.44 -12.16
C GLU A 95 -40.58 -8.52 -13.35
N ASP A 96 -41.15 -7.37 -13.06
CA ASP A 96 -41.48 -6.31 -14.04
C ASP A 96 -40.31 -5.39 -14.37
N LYS A 97 -39.13 -5.62 -13.76
CA LYS A 97 -37.90 -4.82 -13.87
C LYS A 97 -38.10 -3.33 -13.53
N LYS A 98 -39.10 -3.02 -12.74
CA LYS A 98 -39.36 -1.65 -12.28
C LYS A 98 -38.69 -1.41 -10.93
N VAL A 99 -37.83 -0.39 -10.85
CA VAL A 99 -37.20 0.03 -9.60
C VAL A 99 -37.68 1.40 -9.17
N TYR A 100 -37.61 1.68 -7.87
CA TYR A 100 -37.92 2.98 -7.30
C TYR A 100 -36.66 3.73 -6.95
N VAL A 101 -36.52 4.95 -7.48
CA VAL A 101 -35.34 5.79 -7.29
C VAL A 101 -35.57 6.78 -6.16
N LEU A 102 -34.73 6.70 -5.15
CA LEU A 102 -34.64 7.68 -4.08
C LEU A 102 -33.59 8.72 -4.47
N ASN A 103 -34.04 9.95 -4.78
CA ASN A 103 -33.17 11.03 -5.20
C ASN A 103 -32.77 11.92 -4.02
N LEU A 104 -31.46 12.04 -3.75
CA LEU A 104 -30.93 12.80 -2.63
C LEU A 104 -31.00 14.32 -2.81
N THR A 105 -30.90 14.82 -4.05
CA THR A 105 -30.62 16.25 -4.29
C THR A 105 -31.61 16.97 -5.21
N SER A 106 -32.59 16.28 -5.76
CA SER A 106 -33.58 16.95 -6.61
C SER A 106 -34.56 17.78 -5.78
N GLU A 107 -35.14 18.83 -6.40
CA GLU A 107 -36.18 19.63 -5.76
C GLU A 107 -37.35 18.75 -5.31
N GLY A 108 -37.62 18.73 -4.03
CA GLY A 108 -38.73 17.98 -3.43
C GLY A 108 -38.37 16.58 -2.91
N TYR A 109 -37.14 16.10 -3.15
CA TYR A 109 -36.67 14.77 -2.72
C TYR A 109 -35.43 14.81 -1.81
N ASN A 110 -34.92 15.97 -1.45
CA ASN A 110 -33.78 16.13 -0.59
C ASN A 110 -33.96 15.44 0.76
N PHE A 111 -32.99 14.63 1.13
CA PHE A 111 -32.87 14.06 2.46
C PHE A 111 -31.38 14.10 2.95
N SER A 112 -31.22 14.09 4.27
CA SER A 112 -29.88 14.23 4.90
C SER A 112 -29.01 12.99 4.71
N ALA A 113 -27.70 13.12 4.96
CA ALA A 113 -26.77 12.00 4.97
C ALA A 113 -27.17 10.90 5.98
N ASP A 114 -27.89 11.26 7.06
CA ASP A 114 -28.38 10.28 8.01
C ASP A 114 -29.64 9.57 7.51
N GLN A 115 -30.50 10.28 6.83
CA GLN A 115 -31.66 9.70 6.14
C GLN A 115 -31.22 8.78 4.98
N MET A 116 -30.04 9.04 4.39
CA MET A 116 -29.38 8.12 3.46
C MET A 116 -29.17 6.75 4.07
N PHE A 117 -28.78 6.66 5.33
CA PHE A 117 -28.58 5.38 6.00
C PHE A 117 -29.91 4.61 6.12
N THR A 118 -31.01 5.31 6.47
CA THR A 118 -32.33 4.69 6.48
C THR A 118 -32.77 4.23 5.08
N ALA A 119 -32.49 5.03 4.05
CA ALA A 119 -32.78 4.66 2.66
C ALA A 119 -32.04 3.40 2.23
N GLN A 120 -30.76 3.28 2.56
CA GLN A 120 -29.97 2.07 2.29
C GLN A 120 -30.47 0.87 3.10
N ALA A 121 -30.94 1.05 4.32
CA ALA A 121 -31.55 -0.04 5.07
C ALA A 121 -32.82 -0.54 4.39
N ILE A 122 -33.68 0.34 3.92
CA ILE A 122 -34.85 -0.03 3.12
C ILE A 122 -34.42 -0.79 1.86
N GLN A 123 -33.45 -0.25 1.13
CA GLN A 123 -32.91 -0.88 -0.08
C GLN A 123 -32.40 -2.31 0.23
N GLY A 124 -31.58 -2.48 1.27
CA GLY A 124 -31.04 -3.79 1.65
C GLY A 124 -32.10 -4.78 2.12
N LEU A 125 -33.10 -4.34 2.88
CA LEU A 125 -34.20 -5.20 3.35
C LEU A 125 -35.07 -5.70 2.20
N PHE A 126 -35.43 -4.86 1.25
CA PHE A 126 -36.20 -5.28 0.08
C PHE A 126 -35.39 -6.15 -0.87
N ALA A 127 -34.10 -5.91 -0.99
CA ALA A 127 -33.21 -6.66 -1.86
C ALA A 127 -33.11 -8.17 -1.48
N ARG A 128 -33.53 -8.57 -0.28
CA ARG A 128 -33.69 -9.97 0.10
C ARG A 128 -34.70 -10.73 -0.75
N LYS A 129 -35.63 -10.03 -1.34
CA LYS A 129 -36.58 -10.58 -2.32
C LYS A 129 -36.32 -10.11 -3.73
N SER A 130 -36.07 -8.80 -3.85
CA SER A 130 -35.69 -8.20 -5.12
C SER A 130 -35.05 -6.84 -4.88
N ALA A 131 -34.11 -6.43 -5.73
CA ALA A 131 -33.47 -5.14 -5.73
C ALA A 131 -34.43 -4.04 -6.21
N LEU A 132 -35.45 -3.74 -5.39
CA LEU A 132 -36.57 -2.88 -5.72
C LEU A 132 -36.24 -1.38 -5.67
N PHE A 133 -35.23 -0.99 -4.86
CA PHE A 133 -34.87 0.40 -4.65
C PHE A 133 -33.48 0.70 -5.21
N TYR A 134 -33.36 1.91 -5.75
CA TYR A 134 -32.11 2.49 -6.22
C TYR A 134 -31.93 3.87 -5.61
N ILE A 135 -30.71 4.27 -5.28
CA ILE A 135 -30.44 5.57 -4.66
C ILE A 135 -29.62 6.43 -5.60
N ASP A 136 -30.12 7.59 -5.97
CA ASP A 136 -29.35 8.65 -6.59
C ASP A 136 -28.72 9.51 -5.49
N SER A 137 -27.49 9.16 -5.11
CA SER A 137 -26.70 9.91 -4.13
C SER A 137 -26.15 11.22 -4.70
N HIS A 138 -26.31 11.41 -5.99
CA HIS A 138 -25.73 12.52 -6.75
C HIS A 138 -24.20 12.56 -6.64
N TYR A 139 -23.56 11.39 -6.63
CA TYR A 139 -22.12 11.32 -6.67
C TYR A 139 -21.64 11.74 -8.07
N MET A 140 -20.89 12.84 -8.11
CA MET A 140 -20.45 13.46 -9.37
C MET A 140 -18.97 13.26 -9.60
N THR A 141 -18.60 12.68 -10.73
CA THR A 141 -17.22 12.63 -11.20
C THR A 141 -17.16 13.26 -12.59
N ASN A 142 -16.36 14.29 -12.75
CA ASN A 142 -16.18 15.02 -14.02
C ASN A 142 -17.52 15.42 -14.71
N GLY A 143 -18.48 15.83 -13.92
CA GLY A 143 -19.81 16.25 -14.43
C GLY A 143 -20.78 15.10 -14.75
N VAL A 144 -20.39 13.85 -14.54
CA VAL A 144 -21.24 12.67 -14.69
C VAL A 144 -21.82 12.28 -13.33
N ASN A 145 -23.14 12.13 -13.24
CA ASN A 145 -23.79 11.51 -12.10
C ASN A 145 -23.62 10.00 -12.19
N ILE A 146 -22.77 9.44 -11.33
CA ILE A 146 -22.34 8.04 -11.38
C ILE A 146 -23.52 7.08 -11.15
N ASP A 147 -24.37 7.36 -10.16
CA ASP A 147 -25.52 6.52 -9.87
C ASP A 147 -26.46 6.46 -11.08
N MET A 148 -26.82 7.62 -11.64
CA MET A 148 -27.72 7.67 -12.80
C MET A 148 -27.09 7.07 -14.05
N HIS A 149 -25.76 7.18 -14.23
CA HIS A 149 -25.07 6.53 -15.34
C HIS A 149 -25.28 5.01 -15.35
N TYR A 150 -25.10 4.34 -14.21
CA TYR A 150 -25.31 2.89 -14.14
C TYR A 150 -26.78 2.49 -14.21
N LEU A 151 -27.68 3.31 -13.69
CA LEU A 151 -29.09 3.07 -13.86
C LEU A 151 -29.52 3.21 -15.33
N ASP A 152 -29.07 4.24 -16.02
CA ASP A 152 -29.34 4.44 -17.46
C ASP A 152 -28.77 3.29 -18.30
N LEU A 153 -27.59 2.79 -17.95
CA LEU A 153 -27.01 1.60 -18.58
C LEU A 153 -27.91 0.35 -18.38
N ALA A 154 -28.45 0.17 -17.18
CA ALA A 154 -29.38 -0.91 -16.89
C ALA A 154 -30.71 -0.73 -17.65
N VAL A 155 -31.20 0.49 -17.80
CA VAL A 155 -32.37 0.79 -18.63
C VAL A 155 -32.14 0.44 -20.09
N GLU A 156 -31.00 0.90 -20.65
CA GLU A 156 -30.67 0.69 -22.07
C GLU A 156 -30.47 -0.78 -22.41
N LYS A 157 -29.65 -1.46 -21.61
CA LYS A 157 -29.19 -2.82 -21.98
C LYS A 157 -30.07 -3.93 -21.44
N TYR A 158 -30.74 -3.71 -20.29
CA TYR A 158 -31.46 -4.77 -19.59
C TYR A 158 -32.99 -4.53 -19.50
N GLY A 159 -33.43 -3.40 -19.99
CA GLY A 159 -34.86 -3.02 -20.01
C GLY A 159 -35.42 -2.71 -18.62
N VAL A 160 -34.57 -2.26 -17.71
CA VAL A 160 -34.99 -1.74 -16.41
C VAL A 160 -35.82 -0.49 -16.64
N THR A 161 -36.86 -0.29 -15.83
CA THR A 161 -37.65 0.95 -15.79
C THR A 161 -37.63 1.51 -14.38
N TYR A 162 -37.80 2.81 -14.22
CA TYR A 162 -37.80 3.39 -12.88
C TYR A 162 -38.79 4.49 -12.69
N GLU A 163 -39.14 4.74 -11.43
CA GLU A 163 -39.97 5.84 -10.96
C GLU A 163 -39.30 6.48 -9.75
N SER A 164 -39.19 7.80 -9.74
CA SER A 164 -38.67 8.55 -8.60
C SER A 164 -39.73 8.67 -7.50
N ILE A 165 -39.30 8.38 -6.27
CA ILE A 165 -40.12 8.46 -5.07
C ILE A 165 -39.40 9.20 -3.94
N THR A 166 -40.16 9.68 -2.97
CA THR A 166 -39.65 10.30 -1.75
C THR A 166 -39.26 9.26 -0.70
N LEU A 167 -38.41 9.63 0.26
CA LEU A 167 -38.10 8.78 1.41
C LEU A 167 -39.36 8.43 2.21
N ALA A 168 -40.35 9.37 2.33
CA ALA A 168 -41.60 9.10 3.03
C ALA A 168 -42.43 8.02 2.32
N GLU A 169 -42.46 8.03 0.99
CA GLU A 169 -43.10 6.98 0.20
C GLU A 169 -42.40 5.63 0.34
N ALA A 170 -41.03 5.60 0.35
CA ALA A 170 -40.30 4.40 0.60
C ALA A 170 -40.58 3.83 1.99
N VAL A 171 -40.64 4.67 3.02
CA VAL A 171 -41.03 4.27 4.38
C VAL A 171 -42.48 3.76 4.40
N ALA A 172 -43.40 4.38 3.68
CA ALA A 172 -44.77 3.88 3.58
C ALA A 172 -44.82 2.49 2.91
N MET A 173 -44.03 2.25 1.87
CA MET A 173 -43.86 0.92 1.28
C MET A 173 -43.29 -0.10 2.28
N TYR A 174 -42.28 0.29 3.05
CA TYR A 174 -41.74 -0.54 4.12
C TYR A 174 -42.81 -0.91 5.15
N VAL A 175 -43.57 0.05 5.65
CA VAL A 175 -44.68 -0.19 6.60
C VAL A 175 -45.73 -1.11 6.00
N ALA A 176 -46.14 -0.90 4.75
CA ALA A 176 -47.14 -1.71 4.06
C ALA A 176 -46.73 -3.17 3.86
N ASN A 177 -45.43 -3.43 3.73
CA ASN A 177 -44.88 -4.76 3.52
C ASN A 177 -44.39 -5.46 4.81
N TRP A 178 -44.47 -4.79 5.96
CA TRP A 178 -43.89 -5.26 7.22
C TRP A 178 -44.47 -6.63 7.64
N GLU A 179 -45.79 -6.71 7.80
CA GLU A 179 -46.48 -7.90 8.30
C GLU A 179 -46.21 -9.13 7.43
N ALA A 180 -46.25 -8.97 6.09
CA ALA A 180 -45.99 -10.07 5.17
C ALA A 180 -44.53 -10.56 5.22
N ASN A 181 -43.57 -9.62 5.27
CA ASN A 181 -42.15 -9.97 5.26
C ASN A 181 -41.65 -10.51 6.62
N VAL A 182 -42.26 -10.15 7.72
CA VAL A 182 -41.99 -10.78 9.03
C VAL A 182 -42.62 -12.17 9.10
N ALA A 183 -43.82 -12.33 8.59
CA ALA A 183 -44.52 -13.61 8.62
C ALA A 183 -43.86 -14.70 7.77
N ASP A 184 -43.20 -14.36 6.68
CA ASP A 184 -42.46 -15.30 5.86
C ASP A 184 -40.97 -15.41 6.21
N GLY A 185 -40.51 -14.67 7.25
CA GLY A 185 -39.11 -14.72 7.74
C GLY A 185 -38.12 -13.90 6.93
N THR A 186 -38.55 -13.13 5.92
CA THR A 186 -37.67 -12.25 5.13
C THR A 186 -37.09 -11.12 5.99
N TRP A 187 -37.91 -10.52 6.84
CA TRP A 187 -37.52 -9.47 7.80
C TRP A 187 -37.76 -9.96 9.22
N GLY A 188 -36.82 -9.59 10.09
CA GLY A 188 -36.91 -9.98 11.49
C GLY A 188 -36.45 -11.41 11.75
N SER A 189 -35.94 -11.63 12.93
CA SER A 189 -35.70 -12.93 13.51
C SER A 189 -36.40 -13.00 14.87
N GLU A 190 -36.67 -14.22 15.31
CA GLU A 190 -37.33 -14.46 16.61
C GLU A 190 -36.39 -14.21 17.81
N ILE A 191 -35.49 -13.22 17.71
CA ILE A 191 -34.66 -12.85 18.87
C ILE A 191 -35.61 -12.31 19.94
N PRO A 192 -35.64 -12.89 21.13
CA PRO A 192 -36.45 -12.40 22.22
C PRO A 192 -36.02 -10.99 22.60
N LEU A 193 -36.82 -10.00 22.27
CA LEU A 193 -36.50 -8.58 22.54
C LEU A 193 -36.36 -8.31 24.05
N GLU A 194 -36.99 -9.12 24.89
CA GLU A 194 -36.86 -9.10 26.34
C GLU A 194 -35.47 -9.48 26.88
N ASP A 195 -34.70 -10.28 26.12
CA ASP A 195 -33.32 -10.67 26.50
C ASP A 195 -32.35 -9.49 26.39
N TYR A 196 -32.63 -8.50 25.57
CA TYR A 196 -31.82 -7.28 25.50
C TYR A 196 -31.93 -6.37 26.74
N ASN A 197 -33.03 -6.45 27.48
CA ASN A 197 -33.24 -5.66 28.70
C ASN A 197 -32.47 -6.21 29.92
N ASN A 198 -32.03 -7.45 29.86
CA ASN A 198 -31.33 -8.11 30.94
C ASN A 198 -29.82 -7.86 30.97
N ILE A 199 -29.28 -7.16 29.99
CA ILE A 199 -27.84 -6.94 29.88
C ILE A 199 -27.45 -5.61 30.52
N VAL A 200 -27.02 -5.70 31.76
CA VAL A 200 -26.26 -4.69 32.54
C VAL A 200 -26.92 -3.31 32.61
N GLY A 201 -28.19 -3.24 32.91
CA GLY A 201 -28.86 -1.99 33.26
C GLY A 201 -28.97 -0.95 32.14
N VAL A 202 -28.83 -1.38 30.88
CA VAL A 202 -29.00 -0.56 29.69
C VAL A 202 -30.30 -0.97 29.03
N THR A 203 -31.29 -0.08 29.03
CA THR A 203 -32.51 -0.27 28.27
C THR A 203 -32.23 0.04 26.81
N ALA A 204 -31.82 -0.98 26.04
CA ALA A 204 -31.71 -0.87 24.60
C ALA A 204 -33.08 -1.04 23.90
N TYR A 205 -34.01 -1.68 24.54
CA TYR A 205 -35.37 -1.92 24.08
C TYR A 205 -36.37 -1.07 24.87
N THR A 206 -37.23 -0.36 24.15
CA THR A 206 -38.38 0.36 24.70
C THR A 206 -39.65 -0.29 24.19
N GLU A 207 -40.35 -1.00 25.05
CA GLU A 207 -41.70 -1.49 24.79
C GLU A 207 -42.66 -0.31 24.91
N THR A 208 -42.82 0.42 23.80
CA THR A 208 -43.99 1.31 23.66
C THR A 208 -45.05 0.51 22.92
N ASP A 209 -46.12 0.19 23.56
CA ASP A 209 -47.31 -0.51 23.08
C ASP A 209 -47.28 -2.05 22.96
N GLY A 210 -46.32 -2.71 23.55
CA GLY A 210 -46.37 -4.18 23.76
C GLY A 210 -46.28 -5.04 22.52
N ALA A 211 -45.70 -4.56 21.43
CA ALA A 211 -45.95 -5.15 20.15
C ALA A 211 -44.77 -5.91 19.52
N GLY A 212 -43.59 -5.95 20.09
CA GLY A 212 -42.46 -6.74 19.54
C GLY A 212 -42.27 -6.55 18.05
N TYR A 213 -42.26 -7.64 17.29
CA TYR A 213 -42.22 -7.66 15.82
C TYR A 213 -43.56 -7.47 15.14
N SER A 214 -44.66 -7.29 15.88
CA SER A 214 -45.99 -7.07 15.31
C SER A 214 -46.18 -5.70 14.64
N THR A 215 -45.27 -4.77 14.89
CA THR A 215 -45.29 -3.44 14.28
C THR A 215 -43.93 -3.04 13.70
N PRO A 216 -43.92 -2.29 12.56
CA PRO A 216 -42.69 -1.76 12.02
C PRO A 216 -42.05 -0.74 12.98
N GLY A 217 -40.73 -0.69 13.02
CA GLY A 217 -40.05 0.16 13.96
C GLY A 217 -38.68 0.64 13.50
N TYR A 218 -38.05 1.42 14.39
CA TYR A 218 -36.72 1.96 14.14
C TYR A 218 -35.76 1.78 15.33
N ILE A 219 -34.48 1.91 15.00
CA ILE A 219 -33.34 1.83 15.90
C ILE A 219 -32.69 3.20 15.97
N VAL A 220 -32.64 3.82 17.14
CA VAL A 220 -32.01 5.14 17.32
C VAL A 220 -30.52 4.98 17.50
N TYR A 221 -29.73 5.69 16.70
CA TYR A 221 -28.28 5.75 16.79
C TYR A 221 -27.78 7.20 16.93
N LYS A 222 -26.54 7.37 17.40
CA LYS A 222 -25.85 8.65 17.47
C LYS A 222 -24.89 8.81 16.28
N LYS A 223 -24.90 9.99 15.67
CA LYS A 223 -24.01 10.35 14.55
C LYS A 223 -22.53 10.32 14.96
N GLY A 224 -21.67 9.76 14.10
CA GLY A 224 -20.23 9.71 14.34
C GLY A 224 -19.80 8.84 15.52
N ASP A 225 -20.63 7.88 15.92
CA ASP A 225 -20.41 6.99 17.05
C ASP A 225 -20.52 5.52 16.60
N VAL A 226 -19.91 4.61 17.34
CA VAL A 226 -19.97 3.15 17.05
C VAL A 226 -21.40 2.62 16.91
N SER A 227 -22.37 3.29 17.51
CA SER A 227 -23.79 2.98 17.40
C SER A 227 -24.30 2.97 15.95
N VAL A 228 -23.66 3.66 15.01
CA VAL A 228 -23.97 3.58 13.57
C VAL A 228 -23.83 2.14 13.06
N ASN A 229 -22.69 1.50 13.31
CA ASN A 229 -22.44 0.12 12.87
C ASN A 229 -23.26 -0.90 13.70
N ILE A 230 -23.52 -0.61 14.98
CA ILE A 230 -24.42 -1.42 15.81
C ILE A 230 -25.84 -1.38 15.25
N ALA A 231 -26.36 -0.20 14.90
CA ALA A 231 -27.67 -0.06 14.30
C ALA A 231 -27.76 -0.74 12.92
N ALA A 232 -26.70 -0.71 12.11
CA ALA A 232 -26.66 -1.40 10.82
C ALA A 232 -26.76 -2.92 10.99
N THR A 233 -26.00 -3.49 11.92
CA THR A 233 -26.07 -4.93 12.23
C THR A 233 -27.46 -5.33 12.72
N LEU A 234 -28.02 -4.59 13.66
CA LEU A 234 -29.38 -4.84 14.17
C LEU A 234 -30.44 -4.69 13.10
N ALA A 235 -30.32 -3.69 12.20
CA ALA A 235 -31.24 -3.54 11.08
C ALA A 235 -31.26 -4.77 10.18
N GLY A 236 -30.08 -5.32 9.89
CA GLY A 236 -29.95 -6.57 9.12
C GLY A 236 -30.64 -7.76 9.79
N ILE A 237 -30.61 -7.86 11.11
CA ILE A 237 -31.19 -8.98 11.86
C ILE A 237 -32.69 -8.77 12.10
N THR A 238 -33.08 -7.60 12.57
CA THR A 238 -34.44 -7.33 13.05
C THR A 238 -35.39 -6.82 11.97
N GLY A 239 -34.85 -6.28 10.88
CA GLY A 239 -35.64 -5.59 9.87
C GLY A 239 -36.05 -4.15 10.26
N PHE A 240 -35.71 -3.66 11.46
CA PHE A 240 -36.02 -2.30 11.88
C PHE A 240 -35.07 -1.29 11.22
N LEU A 241 -35.57 -0.07 10.97
CA LEU A 241 -34.81 0.93 10.24
C LEU A 241 -33.86 1.70 11.18
N PRO A 242 -32.60 1.92 10.80
CA PRO A 242 -31.69 2.80 11.56
C PRO A 242 -32.11 4.26 11.37
N VAL A 243 -32.24 5.00 12.48
CA VAL A 243 -32.68 6.38 12.51
C VAL A 243 -31.78 7.21 13.40
N ALA A 244 -31.24 8.32 12.90
CA ALA A 244 -30.44 9.23 13.69
C ALA A 244 -31.28 9.89 14.79
N GLU A 245 -30.66 10.16 15.95
CA GLU A 245 -31.34 10.77 17.11
C GLU A 245 -32.10 12.08 16.76
N ASP A 246 -31.59 12.86 15.80
CA ASP A 246 -32.20 14.13 15.35
C ASP A 246 -33.40 13.96 14.42
N ASP A 247 -33.58 12.78 13.80
CA ASP A 247 -34.58 12.51 12.78
C ASP A 247 -35.80 11.72 13.32
N VAL A 248 -35.80 11.36 14.59
CA VAL A 248 -36.82 10.51 15.24
C VAL A 248 -38.25 10.99 15.00
N ASP A 249 -38.50 12.29 15.09
CA ASP A 249 -39.85 12.85 14.92
C ASP A 249 -40.40 12.65 13.50
N PHE A 250 -39.50 12.65 12.47
CA PHE A 250 -39.92 12.39 11.09
C PHE A 250 -40.51 10.97 10.97
N TYR A 251 -39.83 9.97 11.50
CA TYR A 251 -40.25 8.57 11.39
C TYR A 251 -41.44 8.21 12.27
N LYS A 252 -41.53 8.81 13.45
CA LYS A 252 -42.75 8.72 14.31
C LYS A 252 -43.99 9.21 13.58
N ASN A 253 -43.85 10.34 12.86
CA ASN A 253 -45.00 10.90 12.08
C ASN A 253 -45.40 10.01 10.90
N LEU A 254 -44.51 9.13 10.44
CA LEU A 254 -44.78 8.10 9.42
C LEU A 254 -45.30 6.78 10.01
N GLY A 255 -45.56 6.73 11.32
CA GLY A 255 -46.19 5.57 11.98
C GLY A 255 -45.23 4.50 12.47
N LEU A 256 -43.89 4.76 12.47
CA LEU A 256 -42.92 3.84 13.03
C LEU A 256 -42.80 3.99 14.56
N VAL A 257 -42.48 2.88 15.22
CA VAL A 257 -42.30 2.80 16.67
C VAL A 257 -40.84 2.62 17.01
N GLU A 258 -40.31 3.32 18.03
CA GLU A 258 -38.95 3.08 18.57
C GLU A 258 -38.87 1.69 19.17
N LYS A 259 -37.92 0.89 18.68
CA LYS A 259 -37.63 -0.48 19.16
C LYS A 259 -36.38 -0.54 19.98
N PHE A 260 -35.30 0.06 19.49
CA PHE A 260 -34.01 0.10 20.16
C PHE A 260 -33.46 1.52 20.19
N ASN A 261 -32.76 1.82 21.28
CA ASN A 261 -31.91 3.00 21.35
C ASN A 261 -30.50 2.55 21.70
N VAL A 262 -29.62 2.55 20.68
CA VAL A 262 -28.25 2.06 20.79
C VAL A 262 -27.22 3.16 21.07
N ASN A 263 -27.71 4.36 21.43
CA ASN A 263 -26.88 5.49 21.83
C ASN A 263 -26.40 5.35 23.28
N SER A 264 -25.62 4.33 23.60
CA SER A 264 -25.07 4.11 24.93
C SER A 264 -23.65 3.57 24.86
N ALA A 265 -22.72 4.18 25.60
CA ALA A 265 -21.34 3.74 25.70
C ALA A 265 -21.17 2.30 26.27
N ALA A 266 -22.21 1.73 26.86
CA ALA A 266 -22.19 0.33 27.33
C ALA A 266 -22.40 -0.66 26.17
N LEU A 267 -22.94 -0.20 25.03
CA LEU A 267 -23.20 -1.01 23.85
C LEU A 267 -21.96 -1.01 22.94
N THR A 268 -21.18 -2.06 23.03
CA THR A 268 -19.95 -2.25 22.24
C THR A 268 -20.16 -3.30 21.16
N TYR A 269 -19.27 -3.36 20.17
CA TYR A 269 -19.24 -4.46 19.18
C TYR A 269 -19.21 -5.85 19.84
N LYS A 270 -18.43 -5.99 20.91
CA LYS A 270 -18.36 -7.26 21.66
C LYS A 270 -19.69 -7.62 22.31
N TRP A 271 -20.37 -6.63 22.91
CA TRP A 271 -21.70 -6.84 23.46
C TRP A 271 -22.67 -7.31 22.38
N LEU A 272 -22.75 -6.58 21.27
CA LEU A 272 -23.64 -6.90 20.16
C LEU A 272 -23.38 -8.32 19.64
N PHE A 273 -22.14 -8.61 19.28
CA PHE A 273 -21.76 -9.90 18.73
C PHE A 273 -22.15 -11.08 19.65
N ASN A 274 -21.89 -10.96 20.93
CA ASN A 274 -22.22 -12.02 21.89
C ASN A 274 -23.73 -12.29 22.01
N ASN A 275 -24.56 -11.31 21.69
CA ASN A 275 -26.01 -11.43 21.80
C ASN A 275 -26.72 -11.79 20.49
N VAL A 276 -26.07 -11.55 19.34
CA VAL A 276 -26.73 -11.74 18.03
C VAL A 276 -25.99 -12.69 17.10
N MET A 277 -24.91 -13.31 17.54
CA MET A 277 -24.05 -14.14 16.69
C MET A 277 -24.81 -15.25 15.93
N SER A 278 -25.84 -15.85 16.56
CA SER A 278 -26.65 -16.91 15.96
C SER A 278 -27.47 -16.45 14.76
N GLU A 279 -27.70 -15.13 14.64
CA GLU A 279 -28.54 -14.56 13.58
C GLU A 279 -27.72 -13.94 12.45
N LEU A 280 -26.40 -13.91 12.62
CA LEU A 280 -25.47 -13.34 11.64
C LEU A 280 -25.10 -14.36 10.58
N SER A 281 -24.87 -13.87 9.38
CA SER A 281 -24.19 -14.64 8.33
C SER A 281 -22.68 -14.60 8.55
N SER A 282 -22.03 -15.74 8.44
CA SER A 282 -20.57 -15.89 8.48
C SER A 282 -19.89 -15.63 7.14
N GLY A 283 -20.65 -15.49 6.04
CA GLY A 283 -20.14 -15.38 4.68
C GLY A 283 -19.55 -14.01 4.30
N GLY A 284 -19.45 -13.07 5.23
CA GLY A 284 -18.84 -11.77 4.99
C GLY A 284 -18.89 -10.84 6.19
N LEU A 285 -18.19 -9.71 6.08
CA LEU A 285 -18.09 -8.67 7.09
C LEU A 285 -18.15 -7.30 6.42
N ILE A 286 -18.78 -6.32 7.06
CA ILE A 286 -18.68 -4.91 6.66
C ILE A 286 -17.72 -4.19 7.60
N HIS A 287 -16.59 -3.75 7.06
CA HIS A 287 -15.59 -2.97 7.78
C HIS A 287 -15.65 -1.52 7.27
N GLN A 288 -16.44 -0.68 7.94
CA GLN A 288 -16.82 0.65 7.45
C GLN A 288 -16.67 1.71 8.52
N ASN A 289 -16.03 2.82 8.16
CA ASN A 289 -15.88 3.99 9.01
C ASN A 289 -17.26 4.59 9.38
N TYR A 290 -17.45 4.85 10.66
CA TYR A 290 -18.67 5.46 11.21
C TYR A 290 -18.47 6.91 11.64
N GLN A 291 -17.25 7.39 11.78
CA GLN A 291 -16.90 8.68 12.42
C GLN A 291 -17.26 9.88 11.57
N THR A 292 -17.20 9.74 10.28
CA THR A 292 -17.45 10.86 9.38
C THR A 292 -18.93 11.08 9.16
N THR A 293 -19.32 12.34 9.03
CA THR A 293 -20.71 12.77 8.87
C THR A 293 -21.12 12.94 7.40
N GLY A 294 -20.17 12.71 6.47
CA GLY A 294 -20.42 12.81 5.03
C GLY A 294 -21.34 11.69 4.50
N ILE A 295 -21.92 11.93 3.34
CA ILE A 295 -22.84 10.97 2.71
C ILE A 295 -22.14 9.67 2.33
N THR A 296 -20.93 9.75 1.84
CA THR A 296 -20.14 8.61 1.34
C THR A 296 -19.85 7.57 2.42
N ASN A 297 -19.75 7.96 3.68
CA ASN A 297 -19.54 7.03 4.78
C ASN A 297 -20.79 6.29 5.24
N LYS A 298 -21.88 6.49 4.55
CA LYS A 298 -23.13 5.75 4.72
C LYS A 298 -23.30 4.66 3.66
N PHE A 299 -22.43 4.60 2.65
CA PHE A 299 -22.52 3.63 1.57
C PHE A 299 -22.26 2.19 2.06
N ILE A 300 -22.58 1.22 1.19
CA ILE A 300 -22.43 -0.24 1.44
C ILE A 300 -23.34 -0.81 2.56
N LYS A 301 -24.11 -0.01 3.24
CA LYS A 301 -25.03 -0.50 4.28
C LYS A 301 -26.15 -1.38 3.69
N ASP A 302 -26.61 -1.10 2.47
CA ASP A 302 -27.60 -1.89 1.76
C ASP A 302 -27.19 -3.37 1.64
N TYR A 303 -25.97 -3.62 1.20
CA TYR A 303 -25.45 -4.96 0.99
C TYR A 303 -25.21 -5.71 2.31
N GLY A 304 -24.65 -5.04 3.31
CA GLY A 304 -24.43 -5.61 4.62
C GLY A 304 -25.74 -5.95 5.35
N ILE A 305 -26.76 -5.10 5.24
CA ILE A 305 -28.09 -5.32 5.81
C ILE A 305 -28.80 -6.46 5.06
N CYS A 306 -28.72 -6.48 3.73
CA CYS A 306 -29.29 -7.55 2.91
C CYS A 306 -28.78 -8.92 3.35
N ASN A 307 -27.50 -9.05 3.52
CA ASN A 307 -26.81 -10.32 3.82
C ASN A 307 -26.71 -10.65 5.32
N LYS A 308 -27.23 -9.82 6.21
CA LYS A 308 -27.08 -9.96 7.67
C LYS A 308 -25.62 -10.03 8.14
N TYR A 309 -24.74 -9.26 7.50
CA TYR A 309 -23.33 -9.19 7.89
C TYR A 309 -23.14 -8.36 9.17
N PHE A 310 -22.12 -8.70 9.95
CA PHE A 310 -21.71 -7.88 11.08
C PHE A 310 -21.01 -6.62 10.56
N HIS A 311 -21.35 -5.45 11.13
CA HIS A 311 -20.72 -4.17 10.82
C HIS A 311 -19.75 -3.78 11.91
N VAL A 312 -18.51 -3.47 11.55
CA VAL A 312 -17.43 -3.12 12.48
C VAL A 312 -16.49 -2.10 11.85
N TYR A 313 -15.71 -1.42 12.66
CA TYR A 313 -14.54 -0.65 12.23
C TYR A 313 -13.47 -0.71 13.32
N TYR A 314 -12.25 -1.04 12.95
CA TYR A 314 -11.14 -1.26 13.88
C TYR A 314 -10.29 0.00 14.02
N ASP A 315 -10.82 1.00 14.68
CA ASP A 315 -10.13 2.24 14.97
C ASP A 315 -9.69 2.34 16.45
N GLU A 316 -8.98 3.42 16.79
CA GLU A 316 -8.53 3.69 18.16
C GLU A 316 -9.68 4.04 19.10
N VAL A 317 -10.77 4.58 18.57
CA VAL A 317 -11.91 5.07 19.36
C VAL A 317 -12.83 3.93 19.78
N SER A 318 -13.03 2.95 18.91
CA SER A 318 -13.89 1.80 19.18
C SER A 318 -13.32 0.82 20.21
N ILE A 319 -12.03 0.95 20.53
CA ILE A 319 -11.28 0.13 21.51
C ILE A 319 -11.57 -1.36 21.34
N VAL A 320 -11.42 -1.84 20.11
CA VAL A 320 -11.68 -3.25 19.78
C VAL A 320 -10.49 -4.11 20.24
N GLY A 321 -10.66 -4.81 21.36
CA GLY A 321 -9.60 -5.67 21.91
C GLY A 321 -9.26 -6.85 20.99
N THR A 322 -7.98 -7.21 20.92
CA THR A 322 -7.45 -8.33 20.11
C THR A 322 -8.21 -9.64 20.31
N SER A 323 -8.64 -9.94 21.53
CA SER A 323 -9.42 -11.16 21.83
C SER A 323 -10.78 -11.16 21.12
N PHE A 324 -11.44 -10.00 21.03
CA PHE A 324 -12.71 -9.91 20.31
C PHE A 324 -12.49 -10.01 18.79
N LYS A 325 -11.50 -9.30 18.26
CA LYS A 325 -11.12 -9.43 16.82
C LYS A 325 -10.93 -10.90 16.45
N LYS A 326 -10.12 -11.64 17.23
CA LYS A 326 -9.91 -13.09 17.00
C LYS A 326 -11.20 -13.91 17.07
N THR A 327 -12.10 -13.61 18.02
CA THR A 327 -13.38 -14.33 18.13
C THR A 327 -14.26 -14.07 16.91
N LEU A 328 -14.37 -12.82 16.46
CA LEU A 328 -15.16 -12.46 15.28
C LEU A 328 -14.62 -13.13 14.01
N HIS A 329 -13.31 -13.06 13.77
CA HIS A 329 -12.70 -13.63 12.56
C HIS A 329 -12.68 -15.17 12.56
N ASN A 330 -12.72 -15.83 13.72
CA ASN A 330 -12.94 -17.27 13.82
C ASN A 330 -14.41 -17.68 13.58
N PHE A 331 -15.36 -16.77 13.77
CA PHE A 331 -16.77 -17.00 13.41
C PHE A 331 -16.99 -16.93 11.90
N LEU A 332 -16.28 -16.05 11.22
CA LEU A 332 -16.42 -15.89 9.78
C LEU A 332 -15.91 -17.12 9.01
N ASP A 333 -16.54 -17.39 7.89
CA ASP A 333 -16.09 -18.42 6.97
C ASP A 333 -14.68 -18.14 6.46
N LYS A 334 -13.97 -19.18 6.07
CA LYS A 334 -12.70 -19.03 5.36
C LYS A 334 -12.98 -18.67 3.90
N ASN A 335 -12.08 -17.94 3.30
CA ASN A 335 -12.25 -17.39 1.95
C ASN A 335 -13.52 -16.53 1.79
N CYS A 336 -13.97 -15.84 2.86
CA CYS A 336 -15.05 -14.89 2.74
C CYS A 336 -14.54 -13.46 2.53
N PRO A 337 -15.30 -12.60 1.83
CA PRO A 337 -14.94 -11.20 1.63
C PRO A 337 -15.18 -10.35 2.88
N ILE A 338 -14.32 -9.36 3.05
CA ILE A 338 -14.50 -8.23 3.97
C ILE A 338 -14.71 -7.00 3.11
N PHE A 339 -15.89 -6.42 3.19
CA PHE A 339 -16.30 -5.26 2.40
C PHE A 339 -16.05 -3.96 3.15
N GLY A 340 -15.83 -2.87 2.41
CA GLY A 340 -15.47 -1.56 2.95
C GLY A 340 -13.98 -1.31 2.81
N TYR A 341 -13.35 -0.68 3.81
CA TYR A 341 -11.91 -0.50 3.83
C TYR A 341 -11.37 -0.50 5.26
N THR A 342 -10.06 -0.58 5.39
CA THR A 342 -9.37 -0.71 6.67
C THR A 342 -9.11 0.64 7.34
N TYR A 343 -8.81 0.64 8.63
CA TYR A 343 -8.28 1.79 9.34
C TYR A 343 -6.75 1.89 9.19
N SER A 344 -6.10 0.73 9.32
CA SER A 344 -4.65 0.59 9.13
C SER A 344 -4.42 -0.51 8.09
N GLU A 345 -4.17 -0.12 6.87
CA GLU A 345 -4.12 -1.01 5.71
C GLU A 345 -3.23 -2.22 5.95
N ASP A 346 -1.94 -2.02 6.19
CA ASP A 346 -0.98 -3.10 6.33
C ASP A 346 -1.32 -4.09 7.44
N SER A 347 -1.63 -3.57 8.62
CA SER A 347 -1.89 -4.41 9.79
C SER A 347 -3.23 -5.13 9.70
N ASP A 348 -4.25 -4.49 9.14
CA ASP A 348 -5.57 -5.09 9.02
C ASP A 348 -5.60 -6.12 7.89
N VAL A 349 -4.98 -5.82 6.72
CA VAL A 349 -4.84 -6.80 5.62
C VAL A 349 -4.07 -8.03 6.07
N ALA A 350 -2.93 -7.84 6.75
CA ALA A 350 -2.16 -8.95 7.30
C ALA A 350 -2.95 -9.75 8.33
N PHE A 351 -3.72 -9.07 9.18
CA PHE A 351 -4.56 -9.72 10.18
C PHE A 351 -5.70 -10.55 9.54
N PHE A 352 -6.44 -9.99 8.57
CA PHE A 352 -7.51 -10.72 7.88
C PHE A 352 -6.97 -11.91 7.10
N SER A 353 -5.83 -11.72 6.43
CA SER A 353 -5.15 -12.82 5.70
C SER A 353 -4.79 -13.99 6.62
N GLN A 354 -4.35 -13.75 7.87
CA GLN A 354 -4.07 -14.83 8.84
C GLN A 354 -5.30 -15.70 9.14
N TYR A 355 -6.50 -15.15 8.96
CA TYR A 355 -7.76 -15.88 9.14
C TYR A 355 -8.31 -16.45 7.84
N GLY A 356 -7.58 -16.35 6.74
CA GLY A 356 -8.00 -16.82 5.42
C GLY A 356 -9.16 -15.99 4.85
N GLN A 357 -9.14 -14.67 5.07
CA GLN A 357 -10.15 -13.73 4.58
C GLN A 357 -9.49 -12.67 3.71
N PHE A 358 -10.25 -12.07 2.81
CA PHE A 358 -9.74 -11.08 1.86
C PHE A 358 -10.59 -9.81 1.85
N ILE A 359 -9.96 -8.68 1.55
CA ILE A 359 -10.65 -7.40 1.47
C ILE A 359 -11.13 -7.15 0.05
N VAL A 360 -12.35 -6.65 -0.06
CA VAL A 360 -12.91 -6.06 -1.29
C VAL A 360 -13.19 -4.59 -1.00
N PRO A 361 -12.30 -3.67 -1.37
CA PRO A 361 -12.47 -2.25 -1.11
C PRO A 361 -13.73 -1.71 -1.80
N THR A 362 -14.71 -1.35 -0.98
CA THR A 362 -16.06 -0.94 -1.40
C THR A 362 -16.62 0.19 -0.54
N ASP A 363 -15.78 0.88 0.20
CA ASP A 363 -16.15 1.86 1.23
C ASP A 363 -16.98 3.04 0.73
N TYR A 364 -16.85 3.41 -0.56
CA TYR A 364 -17.65 4.45 -1.21
C TYR A 364 -18.58 3.88 -2.29
N THR A 365 -18.92 2.59 -2.23
CA THR A 365 -19.83 1.95 -3.19
C THR A 365 -21.29 2.17 -2.78
N CYS A 366 -22.06 2.76 -3.68
CA CYS A 366 -23.51 2.93 -3.54
C CYS A 366 -24.27 1.90 -4.40
N ASN A 367 -25.47 1.51 -3.98
CA ASN A 367 -26.35 0.60 -4.72
C ASN A 367 -25.78 -0.81 -4.98
N LEU A 368 -24.96 -1.32 -4.07
CA LEU A 368 -24.32 -2.61 -4.30
C LEU A 368 -25.33 -3.75 -4.44
N THR A 369 -26.45 -3.71 -3.71
CA THR A 369 -27.55 -4.69 -3.87
C THR A 369 -28.20 -4.67 -5.26
N PHE A 370 -28.25 -3.53 -5.93
CA PHE A 370 -28.73 -3.45 -7.32
C PHE A 370 -27.66 -3.89 -8.31
N LEU A 371 -26.41 -3.42 -8.12
CA LEU A 371 -25.30 -3.72 -9.03
C LEU A 371 -24.93 -5.20 -9.04
N ALA A 372 -25.16 -5.92 -7.93
CA ALA A 372 -24.94 -7.36 -7.79
C ALA A 372 -26.14 -8.21 -8.26
N ALA A 373 -27.11 -7.63 -9.00
CA ALA A 373 -28.26 -8.41 -9.44
C ALA A 373 -27.88 -9.48 -10.47
N ASP A 374 -28.48 -10.68 -10.32
CA ASP A 374 -28.28 -11.86 -11.17
C ASP A 374 -28.58 -11.58 -12.66
N ALA A 375 -29.48 -10.66 -12.94
CA ALA A 375 -29.80 -10.24 -14.30
C ALA A 375 -28.58 -9.64 -15.04
N PHE A 376 -27.58 -9.15 -14.33
CA PHE A 376 -26.35 -8.57 -14.87
C PHE A 376 -25.18 -9.56 -14.83
N ALA A 377 -25.17 -10.49 -13.85
CA ALA A 377 -24.15 -11.49 -13.62
C ALA A 377 -24.25 -12.69 -14.58
N GLY A 378 -23.39 -13.70 -14.39
CA GLY A 378 -23.41 -14.95 -15.15
C GLY A 378 -22.87 -14.85 -16.57
N LYS A 379 -22.11 -13.79 -16.88
CA LYS A 379 -21.42 -13.59 -18.15
C LYS A 379 -19.94 -13.88 -18.01
N THR A 380 -19.35 -14.35 -19.09
CA THR A 380 -17.91 -14.30 -19.28
C THR A 380 -17.58 -13.06 -20.09
N PHE A 381 -16.67 -12.24 -19.55
CA PHE A 381 -16.18 -11.05 -20.21
C PHE A 381 -14.85 -11.38 -20.87
N GLU A 382 -14.72 -11.04 -22.12
CA GLU A 382 -13.41 -11.06 -22.81
C GLU A 382 -12.80 -9.67 -22.73
N GLN A 383 -11.48 -9.60 -22.59
CA GLN A 383 -10.78 -8.32 -22.68
C GLN A 383 -11.10 -7.64 -24.02
N PRO A 384 -11.21 -6.29 -24.03
CA PRO A 384 -11.51 -5.56 -25.28
C PRO A 384 -10.40 -5.71 -26.32
N ASN A 385 -9.16 -5.96 -25.89
CA ASN A 385 -8.00 -6.10 -26.75
C ASN A 385 -7.10 -7.26 -26.32
N ASP A 386 -6.41 -7.87 -27.30
CA ASP A 386 -5.43 -8.93 -27.09
C ASP A 386 -4.25 -8.75 -28.05
N ASP A 387 -3.07 -8.48 -27.51
CA ASP A 387 -1.78 -8.45 -28.23
C ASP A 387 -0.81 -9.54 -27.77
N SER A 388 -1.26 -10.41 -26.88
CA SER A 388 -0.45 -11.39 -26.14
C SER A 388 0.38 -12.33 -27.04
N GLN A 389 -0.06 -12.57 -28.28
CA GLN A 389 0.58 -13.47 -29.22
C GLN A 389 1.59 -12.77 -30.15
N LEU A 390 1.74 -11.45 -30.06
CA LEU A 390 2.71 -10.75 -30.90
C LEU A 390 4.14 -11.03 -30.43
N PRO A 391 5.05 -11.45 -31.34
CA PRO A 391 6.40 -11.86 -30.94
C PRO A 391 7.29 -10.67 -30.56
N ALA A 392 8.38 -10.96 -29.87
CA ALA A 392 9.45 -10.02 -29.64
C ALA A 392 10.35 -9.86 -30.87
N GLU A 393 10.87 -8.66 -31.08
CA GLU A 393 11.87 -8.31 -32.10
C GLU A 393 13.24 -8.11 -31.46
N GLU A 394 14.32 -8.55 -32.14
CA GLU A 394 15.69 -8.33 -31.66
C GLU A 394 16.04 -6.84 -31.63
N GLY A 395 16.80 -6.41 -30.64
CA GLY A 395 17.27 -5.03 -30.50
C GLY A 395 16.22 -4.08 -29.89
N LYS A 396 15.13 -4.61 -29.34
CA LYS A 396 14.12 -3.84 -28.63
C LYS A 396 14.18 -4.08 -27.12
N HIS A 397 13.89 -3.04 -26.37
CA HIS A 397 13.53 -3.12 -24.94
C HIS A 397 12.01 -3.00 -24.81
N TYR A 398 11.38 -3.90 -24.07
CA TYR A 398 9.93 -3.96 -23.92
C TYR A 398 9.49 -3.43 -22.56
N VAL A 399 8.52 -2.53 -22.58
CA VAL A 399 7.99 -1.89 -21.37
C VAL A 399 6.48 -2.06 -21.27
N ALA A 400 6.00 -2.58 -20.16
CA ALA A 400 4.58 -2.54 -19.79
C ALA A 400 4.35 -1.53 -18.67
N PHE A 401 3.53 -0.51 -18.92
CA PHE A 401 3.02 0.37 -17.88
C PHE A 401 1.78 -0.26 -17.26
N VAL A 402 1.81 -0.48 -15.94
CA VAL A 402 0.71 -1.12 -15.21
C VAL A 402 0.19 -0.17 -14.14
N VAL A 403 -1.06 0.25 -14.28
CA VAL A 403 -1.74 1.11 -13.30
C VAL A 403 -2.23 0.26 -12.15
N SER A 404 -1.73 0.54 -10.93
CA SER A 404 -2.06 -0.20 -9.72
C SER A 404 -3.42 0.18 -9.12
N ASP A 405 -3.70 -0.33 -7.91
CA ASP A 405 -4.88 0.00 -7.08
C ASP A 405 -6.25 -0.40 -7.67
N GLY A 406 -6.24 -1.27 -8.65
CA GLY A 406 -7.47 -1.78 -9.28
C GLY A 406 -8.21 -2.86 -8.49
N ASP A 407 -7.72 -3.25 -7.32
CA ASP A 407 -8.44 -4.03 -6.31
C ASP A 407 -9.61 -3.25 -5.72
N ASN A 408 -9.54 -1.92 -5.77
CA ASN A 408 -10.55 -1.04 -5.25
C ASN A 408 -11.78 -0.96 -6.18
N ALA A 409 -12.82 -1.69 -5.82
CA ALA A 409 -14.07 -1.74 -6.58
C ALA A 409 -14.77 -0.38 -6.64
N THR A 410 -14.66 0.42 -5.56
CA THR A 410 -15.15 1.80 -5.52
C THR A 410 -14.42 2.70 -6.53
N TYR A 411 -13.11 2.52 -6.68
CA TYR A 411 -12.30 3.27 -7.65
C TYR A 411 -12.82 3.04 -9.09
N TRP A 412 -13.14 1.80 -9.43
CA TRP A 412 -13.70 1.46 -10.74
C TRP A 412 -15.12 1.97 -10.92
N GLN A 413 -15.97 1.87 -9.90
CA GLN A 413 -17.32 2.40 -9.97
C GLN A 413 -17.32 3.92 -10.16
N ASN A 414 -16.52 4.65 -9.40
CA ASN A 414 -16.71 6.09 -9.20
C ASN A 414 -15.66 6.96 -9.91
N THR A 415 -14.44 6.46 -10.17
CA THR A 415 -13.31 7.32 -10.50
C THR A 415 -12.63 6.91 -11.82
N ALA A 416 -12.07 5.72 -11.93
CA ALA A 416 -11.15 5.35 -13.00
C ALA A 416 -11.73 5.55 -14.41
N ALA A 417 -12.99 5.16 -14.59
CA ALA A 417 -13.68 5.29 -15.88
C ALA A 417 -14.14 6.72 -16.21
N PHE A 418 -14.20 7.62 -15.24
CA PHE A 418 -14.83 8.93 -15.39
C PHE A 418 -13.90 10.11 -15.19
N ALA A 419 -12.86 9.97 -14.37
CA ALA A 419 -11.93 11.06 -14.07
C ALA A 419 -11.00 11.36 -15.26
N THR A 420 -10.74 12.64 -15.48
CA THR A 420 -9.89 13.12 -16.58
C THR A 420 -8.40 12.73 -16.41
N ASN A 421 -8.00 12.32 -15.23
CA ASN A 421 -6.63 11.88 -14.96
C ASN A 421 -6.35 10.43 -15.40
N TYR A 422 -7.40 9.67 -15.78
CA TYR A 422 -7.32 8.23 -16.05
C TYR A 422 -7.89 7.88 -17.43
N MET A 423 -8.79 6.90 -17.50
CA MET A 423 -9.35 6.41 -18.77
C MET A 423 -10.10 7.48 -19.58
N ASN A 424 -10.53 8.57 -18.96
CA ASN A 424 -11.17 9.70 -19.62
C ASN A 424 -10.24 10.91 -19.82
N ALA A 425 -8.93 10.68 -19.88
CA ALA A 425 -7.95 11.73 -20.10
C ALA A 425 -8.13 12.37 -21.51
N ALA A 426 -8.00 13.71 -21.55
CA ALA A 426 -8.17 14.46 -22.78
C ALA A 426 -7.17 14.03 -23.88
N GLY A 427 -7.63 13.81 -25.10
CA GLY A 427 -6.80 13.42 -26.24
C GLY A 427 -6.36 11.96 -26.25
N ARG A 428 -6.79 11.16 -25.25
CA ARG A 428 -6.40 9.75 -25.14
C ARG A 428 -6.86 8.91 -26.35
N GLU A 429 -7.93 9.29 -27.01
CA GLU A 429 -8.43 8.67 -28.23
C GLU A 429 -7.43 8.75 -29.43
N ASN A 430 -6.41 9.60 -29.32
CA ASN A 430 -5.37 9.77 -30.32
C ASN A 430 -4.07 9.02 -29.97
N ASP A 431 -3.95 8.48 -28.77
CA ASP A 431 -2.78 7.73 -28.33
C ASP A 431 -2.79 6.33 -28.95
N THR A 432 -1.58 5.84 -29.27
CA THR A 432 -1.38 4.57 -29.98
C THR A 432 -0.43 3.63 -29.24
N PHE A 433 -0.34 3.75 -27.93
CA PHE A 433 0.50 2.91 -27.08
C PHE A 433 -0.34 2.11 -26.07
N PRO A 434 0.01 0.86 -25.83
CA PRO A 434 -0.62 0.02 -24.82
C PRO A 434 -0.45 0.57 -23.40
N ILE A 435 -1.51 0.45 -22.59
CA ILE A 435 -1.47 0.61 -21.14
C ILE A 435 -2.25 -0.52 -20.49
N THR A 436 -1.73 -1.06 -19.41
CA THR A 436 -2.41 -2.12 -18.65
C THR A 436 -3.00 -1.53 -17.37
N TRP A 437 -4.29 -1.78 -17.15
CA TRP A 437 -5.02 -1.40 -15.95
C TRP A 437 -5.20 -2.62 -15.06
N SER A 438 -4.88 -2.52 -13.79
CA SER A 438 -5.29 -3.56 -12.86
C SER A 438 -6.78 -3.40 -12.57
N ILE A 439 -7.55 -4.49 -12.62
CA ILE A 439 -9.00 -4.50 -12.37
C ILE A 439 -9.40 -5.75 -11.61
N THR A 440 -10.17 -5.58 -10.52
CA THR A 440 -10.57 -6.73 -9.73
C THR A 440 -11.55 -7.63 -10.48
N PRO A 441 -11.21 -8.92 -10.66
CA PRO A 441 -12.08 -9.86 -11.37
C PRO A 441 -13.39 -10.14 -10.63
N SER A 442 -13.47 -9.80 -9.35
CA SER A 442 -14.71 -9.87 -8.55
C SER A 442 -15.86 -9.03 -9.13
N LEU A 443 -15.55 -7.98 -9.93
CA LEU A 443 -16.58 -7.17 -10.58
C LEU A 443 -17.49 -8.00 -11.49
N ALA A 444 -17.02 -9.12 -12.02
CA ALA A 444 -17.81 -9.99 -12.90
C ALA A 444 -19.11 -10.51 -12.23
N ASP A 445 -19.12 -10.67 -10.91
CA ASP A 445 -20.31 -11.05 -10.15
C ASP A 445 -20.79 -9.96 -9.19
N LEU A 446 -19.88 -9.18 -8.61
CA LEU A 446 -20.21 -8.16 -7.60
C LEU A 446 -20.82 -6.90 -8.23
N MET A 447 -20.27 -6.45 -9.35
CA MET A 447 -20.72 -5.26 -10.06
C MET A 447 -20.53 -5.43 -11.59
N PRO A 448 -21.27 -6.37 -12.22
CA PRO A 448 -21.10 -6.67 -13.65
C PRO A 448 -21.30 -5.47 -14.56
N LEU A 449 -22.21 -4.57 -14.22
CA LEU A 449 -22.44 -3.33 -14.99
C LEU A 449 -21.21 -2.42 -15.00
N VAL A 450 -20.43 -2.41 -13.91
CA VAL A 450 -19.19 -1.63 -13.82
C VAL A 450 -18.15 -2.22 -14.77
N LEU A 451 -17.94 -3.54 -14.71
CA LEU A 451 -17.00 -4.22 -15.61
C LEU A 451 -17.40 -4.05 -17.07
N GLU A 452 -18.69 -4.18 -17.37
CA GLU A 452 -19.24 -3.98 -18.73
C GLU A 452 -19.01 -2.55 -19.22
N ASN A 453 -19.19 -1.55 -18.35
CA ASN A 453 -18.92 -0.15 -18.69
C ASN A 453 -17.45 0.08 -19.01
N VAL A 454 -16.56 -0.45 -18.15
CA VAL A 454 -15.10 -0.31 -18.34
C VAL A 454 -14.65 -0.95 -19.66
N TYR A 455 -15.02 -2.20 -19.90
CA TYR A 455 -14.54 -2.95 -21.05
C TYR A 455 -15.12 -2.47 -22.38
N PHE A 456 -16.40 -2.14 -22.43
CA PHE A 456 -17.11 -1.93 -23.68
C PHE A 456 -17.50 -0.47 -23.97
N ASN A 457 -17.47 0.40 -22.97
CA ASN A 457 -17.82 1.81 -23.17
C ASN A 457 -16.62 2.75 -22.96
N GLN A 458 -15.67 2.41 -22.09
CA GLN A 458 -14.55 3.28 -21.72
C GLN A 458 -13.21 2.86 -22.33
N ALA A 459 -12.95 1.55 -22.45
CA ALA A 459 -11.71 1.07 -23.02
C ALA A 459 -11.57 1.42 -24.52
N ASN A 460 -10.37 1.82 -24.93
CA ASN A 460 -10.00 2.03 -26.32
C ASN A 460 -9.17 0.85 -26.86
N ALA A 461 -8.66 0.97 -28.09
CA ALA A 461 -7.90 -0.09 -28.78
C ALA A 461 -6.53 -0.41 -28.14
N TYR A 462 -6.10 0.33 -27.13
CA TYR A 462 -4.79 0.20 -26.49
C TYR A 462 -4.89 -0.04 -24.98
N ASP A 463 -6.10 -0.29 -24.46
CA ASP A 463 -6.30 -0.66 -23.07
C ASP A 463 -6.29 -2.16 -22.89
N TYR A 464 -5.49 -2.61 -21.95
CA TYR A 464 -5.35 -4.00 -21.53
C TYR A 464 -5.57 -4.10 -20.04
N PHE A 465 -5.88 -5.28 -19.53
CA PHE A 465 -6.24 -5.46 -18.13
C PHE A 465 -5.51 -6.65 -17.50
N CYS A 466 -5.16 -6.51 -16.21
CA CYS A 466 -4.63 -7.59 -15.39
C CYS A 466 -5.34 -7.64 -14.03
N ALA A 467 -5.23 -8.76 -13.32
CA ALA A 467 -5.77 -8.83 -11.97
C ALA A 467 -4.90 -8.06 -10.97
N PRO A 468 -5.52 -7.31 -10.04
CA PRO A 468 -4.80 -6.50 -9.05
C PRO A 468 -4.25 -7.35 -7.91
N VAL A 469 -3.80 -6.72 -6.88
CA VAL A 469 -3.34 -7.33 -5.63
C VAL A 469 -4.53 -7.90 -4.82
N SER A 470 -4.56 -9.15 -4.47
CA SER A 470 -3.82 -10.31 -4.97
C SER A 470 -4.77 -11.23 -5.70
N GLY A 471 -5.43 -10.73 -6.72
CA GLY A 471 -6.45 -11.43 -7.49
C GLY A 471 -7.88 -10.94 -7.20
N GLN A 472 -8.81 -11.84 -6.81
CA GLN A 472 -10.21 -11.47 -6.58
C GLN A 472 -10.44 -10.64 -5.31
N GLY A 473 -9.42 -10.42 -4.49
CA GLY A 473 -9.46 -9.58 -3.31
C GLY A 473 -8.07 -9.35 -2.73
N TYR A 474 -7.95 -8.28 -1.96
CA TYR A 474 -6.68 -7.85 -1.38
C TYR A 474 -6.32 -8.74 -0.19
N ILE A 475 -5.20 -9.44 -0.30
CA ILE A 475 -4.58 -10.25 0.74
C ILE A 475 -3.08 -9.98 0.81
N ASN A 476 -2.53 -10.23 1.98
CA ASN A 476 -1.12 -10.50 2.14
C ASN A 476 -0.89 -12.01 1.92
N ALA A 477 -0.51 -12.37 0.71
CA ALA A 477 -0.49 -13.76 0.30
C ALA A 477 0.49 -14.62 1.12
N GLY A 478 1.62 -14.04 1.57
CA GLY A 478 2.59 -14.75 2.42
C GLY A 478 2.10 -15.00 3.85
N ASN A 479 1.04 -14.31 4.28
CA ASN A 479 0.44 -14.48 5.60
C ASN A 479 -0.91 -15.20 5.53
N PHE A 480 -1.37 -15.55 4.34
CA PHE A 480 -2.69 -16.14 4.19
C PHE A 480 -2.75 -17.49 4.90
N GLU A 481 -3.64 -17.59 5.87
CA GLU A 481 -3.83 -18.79 6.68
C GLU A 481 -2.55 -19.29 7.40
N ALA A 482 -1.77 -18.37 7.97
CA ALA A 482 -0.44 -18.64 8.52
C ALA A 482 -0.37 -19.73 9.62
N GLU A 483 -1.51 -20.13 10.20
CA GLU A 483 -1.59 -21.13 11.27
C GLU A 483 -2.07 -22.52 10.79
N LYS A 484 -2.23 -22.74 9.45
CA LYS A 484 -2.80 -23.98 8.90
C LYS A 484 -2.07 -24.49 7.67
N ASP A 485 -2.48 -25.64 7.17
CA ASP A 485 -1.75 -26.44 6.18
C ASP A 485 -1.92 -25.96 4.72
N GLY A 486 -2.37 -24.73 4.47
CA GLY A 486 -2.49 -24.13 3.13
C GLY A 486 -3.72 -24.56 2.33
N GLU A 487 -4.65 -25.27 2.93
CA GLU A 487 -5.88 -25.76 2.28
C GLU A 487 -6.76 -24.62 1.77
N TYR A 488 -6.91 -23.56 2.58
CA TYR A 488 -7.75 -22.42 2.20
C TYR A 488 -7.09 -21.50 1.17
N PHE A 489 -5.75 -21.47 1.13
CA PHE A 489 -5.05 -20.75 0.07
C PHE A 489 -5.22 -21.43 -1.28
N ALA A 490 -5.17 -22.77 -1.33
CA ALA A 490 -5.44 -23.53 -2.55
C ALA A 490 -6.89 -23.32 -3.04
N ASP A 491 -7.87 -23.30 -2.12
CA ASP A 491 -9.26 -22.98 -2.45
C ASP A 491 -9.40 -21.53 -2.94
N PHE A 492 -8.71 -20.56 -2.30
CA PHE A 492 -8.69 -19.17 -2.76
C PHE A 492 -8.18 -19.04 -4.20
N VAL A 493 -7.07 -19.74 -4.53
CA VAL A 493 -6.49 -19.73 -5.88
C VAL A 493 -7.41 -20.44 -6.89
N SER A 494 -8.04 -21.53 -6.51
CA SER A 494 -9.02 -22.22 -7.37
C SER A 494 -10.18 -21.30 -7.75
N LYS A 495 -10.68 -20.53 -6.79
CA LYS A 495 -11.75 -19.56 -7.01
C LYS A 495 -11.27 -18.34 -7.80
N LEU A 496 -10.02 -17.92 -7.58
CA LEU A 496 -9.39 -16.90 -8.43
C LEU A 496 -9.38 -17.32 -9.89
N ASP A 497 -9.03 -18.57 -10.19
CA ASP A 497 -9.02 -19.09 -11.57
C ASP A 497 -10.38 -18.94 -12.26
N VAL A 498 -11.47 -19.23 -11.53
CA VAL A 498 -12.85 -19.01 -12.02
C VAL A 498 -13.09 -17.52 -12.32
N TYR A 499 -12.70 -16.62 -11.41
CA TYR A 499 -12.93 -15.19 -11.61
C TYR A 499 -12.06 -14.58 -12.72
N MET A 500 -10.83 -15.05 -12.87
CA MET A 500 -9.97 -14.64 -13.97
C MET A 500 -10.54 -15.08 -15.32
N LYS A 501 -11.04 -16.31 -15.42
CA LYS A 501 -11.74 -16.80 -16.61
C LYS A 501 -13.01 -15.99 -16.89
N LYS A 502 -13.82 -15.69 -15.86
CA LYS A 502 -15.02 -14.85 -16.02
C LYS A 502 -14.71 -13.44 -16.53
N SER A 503 -13.57 -12.88 -16.18
CA SER A 503 -13.16 -11.51 -16.55
C SER A 503 -12.15 -11.43 -17.69
N GLY A 504 -11.71 -12.57 -18.25
CA GLY A 504 -10.78 -12.62 -19.36
C GLY A 504 -9.36 -12.20 -19.00
N LEU A 505 -8.95 -12.35 -17.72
CA LEU A 505 -7.63 -11.94 -17.22
C LEU A 505 -6.66 -13.11 -17.18
N SER A 506 -5.36 -12.84 -17.42
CA SER A 506 -4.33 -13.89 -17.45
C SER A 506 -3.10 -13.59 -16.61
N VAL A 507 -2.87 -12.35 -16.23
CA VAL A 507 -1.76 -11.93 -15.36
C VAL A 507 -2.30 -11.46 -14.03
N VAL A 508 -1.68 -11.92 -12.92
CA VAL A 508 -2.09 -11.56 -11.56
C VAL A 508 -1.01 -10.76 -10.85
N THR A 509 -1.40 -9.74 -10.11
CA THR A 509 -0.51 -9.01 -9.24
C THR A 509 -0.56 -9.58 -7.83
N VAL A 510 0.59 -9.81 -7.21
CA VAL A 510 0.72 -10.43 -5.89
C VAL A 510 1.56 -9.55 -4.98
N ILE A 511 1.05 -9.26 -3.79
CA ILE A 511 1.88 -8.76 -2.68
C ILE A 511 2.40 -9.97 -1.90
N GLY A 512 3.73 -10.14 -1.90
CA GLY A 512 4.38 -11.31 -1.31
C GLY A 512 4.29 -11.36 0.22
N GLY A 513 4.05 -10.23 0.85
CA GLY A 513 4.02 -10.10 2.32
C GLY A 513 5.40 -10.19 2.96
N ASN A 514 5.40 -10.12 4.30
CA ASN A 514 6.64 -10.09 5.09
C ASN A 514 7.33 -11.47 5.23
N ASN A 515 6.79 -12.50 4.61
CA ASN A 515 7.31 -13.87 4.74
C ASN A 515 7.94 -14.36 3.42
N LYS A 516 9.05 -13.76 3.02
CA LYS A 516 9.77 -14.12 1.78
C LYS A 516 10.22 -15.59 1.72
N GLY A 517 10.39 -16.27 2.87
CA GLY A 517 10.72 -17.69 2.89
C GLY A 517 9.72 -18.58 2.16
N ASP A 518 8.47 -18.16 2.08
CA ASP A 518 7.39 -18.89 1.42
C ASP A 518 6.96 -18.29 0.07
N LEU A 519 7.64 -17.24 -0.42
CA LEU A 519 7.24 -16.57 -1.65
C LEU A 519 7.17 -17.54 -2.85
N VAL A 520 8.10 -18.46 -2.97
CA VAL A 520 8.09 -19.48 -4.05
C VAL A 520 6.88 -20.39 -3.93
N ASN A 521 6.50 -20.80 -2.71
CA ASN A 521 5.30 -21.61 -2.48
C ASN A 521 4.01 -20.84 -2.77
N VAL A 522 3.94 -19.59 -2.33
CA VAL A 522 2.82 -18.68 -2.61
C VAL A 522 2.64 -18.50 -4.12
N LEU A 523 3.71 -18.16 -4.84
CA LEU A 523 3.68 -18.00 -6.29
C LEU A 523 3.41 -19.34 -7.00
N GLY A 524 3.85 -20.47 -6.41
CA GLY A 524 3.50 -21.80 -6.85
C GLY A 524 1.99 -22.07 -6.83
N GLY A 525 1.32 -21.60 -5.79
CA GLY A 525 -0.14 -21.62 -5.70
C GLY A 525 -0.77 -20.85 -6.86
N TYR A 526 -0.44 -19.58 -7.05
CA TYR A 526 -0.95 -18.79 -8.18
C TYR A 526 -0.63 -19.40 -9.56
N ALA A 527 0.58 -19.94 -9.72
CA ALA A 527 0.99 -20.58 -10.96
C ALA A 527 0.21 -21.88 -11.26
N SER A 528 -0.45 -22.49 -10.28
CA SER A 528 -1.29 -23.66 -10.46
C SER A 528 -2.63 -23.36 -11.13
N ALA A 529 -3.10 -22.10 -11.04
CA ALA A 529 -4.30 -21.65 -11.74
C ALA A 529 -4.09 -21.74 -13.26
N GLU A 530 -5.08 -22.29 -13.98
CA GLU A 530 -4.99 -22.51 -15.42
C GLU A 530 -4.95 -21.17 -16.19
N SER A 531 -5.78 -20.21 -15.79
CA SER A 531 -5.86 -18.89 -16.41
C SER A 531 -4.61 -18.05 -16.21
N VAL A 532 -3.82 -18.31 -15.15
CA VAL A 532 -2.62 -17.50 -14.84
C VAL A 532 -1.46 -17.88 -15.74
N THR A 533 -1.00 -16.98 -16.59
CA THR A 533 0.18 -17.14 -17.46
C THR A 533 1.46 -16.61 -16.84
N GLY A 534 1.36 -15.70 -15.88
CA GLY A 534 2.44 -15.11 -15.13
C GLY A 534 1.91 -14.10 -14.11
N GLY A 535 2.83 -13.36 -13.48
CA GLY A 535 2.41 -12.41 -12.46
C GLY A 535 3.37 -11.25 -12.26
N ILE A 536 2.89 -10.26 -11.51
CA ILE A 536 3.65 -9.12 -11.01
C ILE A 536 3.79 -9.29 -9.51
N VAL A 537 5.01 -9.17 -8.98
CA VAL A 537 5.28 -9.31 -7.54
C VAL A 537 5.64 -7.96 -6.96
N TYR A 538 4.82 -7.48 -6.06
CA TYR A 538 5.16 -6.34 -5.22
C TYR A 538 5.78 -6.83 -3.91
N ASP A 539 6.92 -6.26 -3.55
CA ASP A 539 7.69 -6.64 -2.37
C ASP A 539 7.32 -5.75 -1.20
N GLY A 540 6.35 -6.21 -0.42
CA GLY A 540 5.85 -5.47 0.73
C GLY A 540 5.32 -4.09 0.31
N HIS A 541 5.70 -3.06 1.07
CA HIS A 541 5.28 -1.68 0.80
C HIS A 541 6.01 -1.00 -0.36
N LYS A 542 6.90 -1.73 -1.04
CA LYS A 542 7.64 -1.22 -2.18
C LYS A 542 7.08 -1.84 -3.43
N TYR A 543 6.42 -1.06 -4.24
CA TYR A 543 5.97 -1.52 -5.55
C TYR A 543 7.12 -1.98 -6.46
N PHE A 544 8.37 -1.71 -6.10
CA PHE A 544 9.57 -2.11 -6.82
C PHE A 544 10.71 -2.52 -5.88
N GLY A 545 10.55 -3.16 -4.82
CA GLY A 545 11.49 -3.67 -3.84
C GLY A 545 13.00 -3.70 -4.15
N ALA A 546 13.72 -4.54 -3.43
CA ALA A 546 15.19 -4.66 -3.53
C ALA A 546 15.70 -5.33 -4.82
N ASN A 547 14.80 -5.81 -5.68
CA ASN A 547 15.16 -6.62 -6.85
C ASN A 547 14.52 -6.08 -8.15
N PRO A 548 14.75 -4.82 -8.54
CA PRO A 548 14.11 -4.23 -9.71
C PRO A 548 14.27 -5.10 -10.96
N GLY A 549 13.16 -5.54 -11.55
CA GLY A 549 13.15 -6.42 -12.72
C GLY A 549 13.55 -7.88 -12.45
N GLY A 550 13.67 -8.29 -11.18
CA GLY A 550 13.90 -9.68 -10.79
C GLY A 550 12.73 -10.57 -11.16
N VAL A 551 12.98 -11.86 -11.40
CA VAL A 551 11.95 -12.82 -11.83
C VAL A 551 12.05 -14.10 -11.03
N ILE A 552 10.91 -14.58 -10.56
CA ILE A 552 10.75 -15.94 -10.05
C ILE A 552 9.98 -16.75 -11.11
N TRP A 553 10.60 -17.83 -11.55
CA TRP A 553 10.03 -18.74 -12.55
C TRP A 553 9.38 -19.94 -11.88
N ILE A 554 8.08 -20.11 -12.09
CA ILE A 554 7.33 -21.26 -11.58
C ILE A 554 6.69 -22.00 -12.77
N ASN A 555 7.11 -23.22 -13.02
CA ASN A 555 6.61 -24.03 -14.13
C ASN A 555 6.67 -23.32 -15.51
N GLY A 556 7.71 -22.51 -15.71
CA GLY A 556 7.89 -21.71 -16.93
C GLY A 556 7.05 -20.42 -16.98
N LYS A 557 6.27 -20.13 -15.95
CA LYS A 557 5.52 -18.86 -15.82
C LYS A 557 6.38 -17.85 -15.05
N PRO A 558 6.61 -16.64 -15.58
CA PRO A 558 7.40 -15.60 -14.91
C PRO A 558 6.55 -14.81 -13.91
N PHE A 559 7.06 -14.61 -12.72
CA PHE A 559 6.56 -13.67 -11.74
C PHE A 559 7.61 -12.56 -11.57
N ILE A 560 7.26 -11.35 -12.01
CA ILE A 560 8.21 -10.28 -12.31
C ILE A 560 8.05 -9.17 -11.28
N GLN A 561 9.13 -8.72 -10.68
CA GLN A 561 9.13 -7.49 -9.91
C GLN A 561 9.21 -6.28 -10.84
N PRO A 562 8.36 -5.24 -10.66
CA PRO A 562 8.51 -4.00 -11.41
C PRO A 562 9.94 -3.46 -11.33
N ARG A 563 10.43 -2.94 -12.44
CA ARG A 563 11.78 -2.39 -12.51
C ARG A 563 11.83 -0.98 -11.95
N ASP A 564 10.75 -0.23 -12.15
CA ASP A 564 10.57 1.11 -11.60
C ASP A 564 9.10 1.36 -11.26
N SER A 565 8.84 2.42 -10.49
CA SER A 565 7.50 2.86 -10.15
C SER A 565 7.36 4.36 -10.35
N LEU A 566 6.37 4.75 -11.12
CA LEU A 566 5.91 6.11 -11.22
C LEU A 566 4.98 6.40 -10.01
N TRP A 567 5.57 6.56 -8.87
CA TRP A 567 4.91 6.90 -7.62
C TRP A 567 5.57 8.12 -6.98
N GLU A 568 6.85 7.99 -6.61
CA GLU A 568 7.64 9.02 -5.94
C GLU A 568 8.77 9.55 -6.86
N THR A 569 8.64 9.34 -8.16
CA THR A 569 9.64 9.73 -9.16
C THR A 569 9.02 10.55 -10.27
N THR A 570 9.85 11.26 -11.04
CA THR A 570 9.37 12.05 -12.16
C THR A 570 9.27 11.24 -13.45
N PRO A 571 8.40 11.62 -14.39
CA PRO A 571 8.36 11.01 -15.72
C PRO A 571 9.71 11.01 -16.43
N ALA A 572 10.47 12.08 -16.33
CA ALA A 572 11.78 12.20 -16.96
C ALA A 572 12.81 11.24 -16.36
N TYR A 573 12.79 11.01 -15.04
CA TYR A 573 13.63 10.03 -14.37
C TYR A 573 13.36 8.61 -14.89
N ILE A 574 12.09 8.22 -14.98
CA ILE A 574 11.69 6.91 -15.50
C ILE A 574 12.14 6.75 -16.96
N ALA A 575 11.89 7.76 -17.81
CA ALA A 575 12.29 7.71 -19.21
C ALA A 575 13.81 7.57 -19.39
N ALA A 576 14.60 8.34 -18.62
CA ALA A 576 16.06 8.27 -18.67
C ALA A 576 16.56 6.87 -18.33
N ARG A 577 16.00 6.22 -17.33
CA ARG A 577 16.36 4.86 -16.92
C ARG A 577 15.98 3.83 -17.98
N ILE A 578 14.75 3.86 -18.48
CA ILE A 578 14.27 2.94 -19.52
C ILE A 578 15.21 2.99 -20.74
N ASN A 579 15.65 4.18 -21.14
CA ASN A 579 16.52 4.38 -22.29
C ASN A 579 17.92 3.74 -22.13
N THR A 580 18.31 3.35 -20.92
CA THR A 580 19.59 2.67 -20.64
C THR A 580 19.49 1.15 -20.54
N TYR A 581 18.29 0.59 -20.53
CA TYR A 581 18.10 -0.84 -20.30
C TYR A 581 18.48 -1.69 -21.52
N SER A 582 18.78 -2.96 -21.26
CA SER A 582 19.21 -3.93 -22.27
C SER A 582 18.15 -4.16 -23.35
N THR A 583 18.60 -4.42 -24.56
CA THR A 583 17.76 -4.82 -25.70
C THR A 583 17.97 -6.30 -26.10
N ASP A 584 18.70 -7.08 -25.29
CA ASP A 584 18.89 -8.51 -25.51
C ASP A 584 17.66 -9.30 -25.03
N ILE A 585 16.72 -9.56 -25.92
CA ILE A 585 15.48 -10.28 -25.63
C ILE A 585 15.67 -11.68 -25.06
N THR A 586 16.90 -12.22 -25.10
CA THR A 586 17.18 -13.55 -24.52
C THR A 586 17.48 -13.50 -23.03
N THR A 587 17.49 -12.32 -22.42
CA THR A 587 17.70 -12.07 -21.00
C THR A 587 16.48 -11.37 -20.37
N ILE A 588 16.34 -11.46 -19.07
CA ILE A 588 15.28 -10.75 -18.33
C ILE A 588 15.43 -9.23 -18.40
N ASP A 589 16.62 -8.74 -18.70
CA ASP A 589 16.93 -7.31 -18.71
C ASP A 589 16.36 -6.54 -19.88
N ALA A 590 15.86 -7.22 -20.92
CA ALA A 590 15.16 -6.59 -22.04
C ALA A 590 13.67 -6.32 -21.76
N TYR A 591 13.17 -6.64 -20.58
CA TYR A 591 11.76 -6.54 -20.21
C TYR A 591 11.59 -5.75 -18.92
N SER A 592 10.71 -4.78 -18.93
CA SER A 592 10.44 -3.93 -17.78
C SER A 592 8.95 -3.76 -17.54
N ILE A 593 8.56 -3.90 -16.28
CA ILE A 593 7.25 -3.45 -15.79
C ILE A 593 7.49 -2.15 -15.04
N ILE A 594 6.73 -1.12 -15.37
CA ILE A 594 6.70 0.16 -14.67
C ILE A 594 5.35 0.27 -13.98
N ASN A 595 5.35 0.25 -12.67
CA ASN A 595 4.14 0.51 -11.90
C ASN A 595 3.74 1.98 -12.02
N VAL A 596 2.46 2.25 -12.20
CA VAL A 596 1.90 3.62 -12.21
C VAL A 596 0.92 3.72 -11.05
N HIS A 597 1.25 4.55 -10.06
CA HIS A 597 0.41 4.76 -8.89
C HIS A 597 -0.64 5.84 -9.16
N PRO A 598 -1.93 5.49 -9.26
CA PRO A 598 -2.95 6.40 -9.78
C PRO A 598 -3.30 7.56 -8.85
N TRP A 599 -2.95 7.49 -7.55
CA TRP A 599 -3.25 8.56 -6.60
C TRP A 599 -2.21 9.68 -6.61
N SER A 600 -1.01 9.44 -7.15
CA SER A 600 0.05 10.44 -7.23
C SER A 600 0.39 10.86 -8.66
N HIS A 601 0.05 10.06 -9.65
CA HIS A 601 0.35 10.32 -11.07
C HIS A 601 -0.87 10.10 -11.95
N SER A 602 -0.79 10.63 -13.17
CA SER A 602 -1.86 10.61 -14.13
C SER A 602 -1.45 9.88 -15.42
N TYR A 603 -2.42 9.59 -16.26
CA TYR A 603 -2.20 9.10 -17.62
C TYR A 603 -1.31 10.04 -18.45
N GLU A 604 -1.40 11.35 -18.20
CA GLU A 604 -0.56 12.36 -18.86
C GLU A 604 0.93 12.19 -18.52
N ASP A 605 1.25 11.74 -17.29
CA ASP A 605 2.64 11.49 -16.93
C ASP A 605 3.22 10.27 -17.65
N VAL A 606 2.40 9.25 -17.90
CA VAL A 606 2.80 8.13 -18.77
C VAL A 606 3.06 8.62 -20.20
N ARG A 607 2.20 9.50 -20.73
CA ARG A 607 2.38 10.12 -22.06
C ARG A 607 3.69 10.90 -22.16
N LYS A 608 4.06 11.65 -21.10
CA LYS A 608 5.34 12.36 -21.02
C LYS A 608 6.53 11.40 -21.06
N ILE A 609 6.47 10.27 -20.31
CA ILE A 609 7.51 9.26 -20.36
C ILE A 609 7.69 8.76 -21.78
N ILE A 610 6.61 8.33 -22.42
CA ILE A 610 6.64 7.76 -23.77
C ILE A 610 7.22 8.73 -24.80
N GLY A 611 6.89 10.02 -24.66
CA GLY A 611 7.43 11.07 -25.54
C GLY A 611 8.96 11.26 -25.43
N MET A 612 9.60 10.73 -24.38
CA MET A 612 11.04 10.83 -24.14
C MET A 612 11.78 9.50 -24.38
N LEU A 613 11.09 8.43 -24.79
CA LEU A 613 11.71 7.13 -25.01
C LEU A 613 12.43 7.06 -26.36
N ASN A 614 13.52 6.30 -26.40
CA ASN A 614 14.29 6.02 -27.59
C ASN A 614 13.51 5.08 -28.54
N GLU A 615 13.85 5.09 -29.85
CA GLU A 615 13.21 4.26 -30.88
C GLU A 615 13.34 2.74 -30.66
N ASN A 616 14.32 2.32 -29.84
CA ASN A 616 14.52 0.92 -29.51
C ASN A 616 13.63 0.44 -28.33
N VAL A 617 12.83 1.32 -27.74
CA VAL A 617 11.86 0.96 -26.68
C VAL A 617 10.49 0.76 -27.30
N GLU A 618 9.86 -0.35 -26.97
CA GLU A 618 8.50 -0.69 -27.42
C GLU A 618 7.57 -0.86 -26.23
N ILE A 619 6.44 -0.17 -26.23
CA ILE A 619 5.42 -0.28 -25.20
C ILE A 619 4.48 -1.42 -25.55
N VAL A 620 4.20 -2.29 -24.59
CA VAL A 620 3.36 -3.49 -24.78
C VAL A 620 2.40 -3.68 -23.61
N SER A 621 1.39 -4.54 -23.80
CA SER A 621 0.59 -5.03 -22.68
C SER A 621 1.42 -5.92 -21.74
N VAL A 622 0.97 -6.09 -20.49
CA VAL A 622 1.65 -7.00 -19.56
C VAL A 622 1.51 -8.47 -20.02
N ASP A 623 0.38 -8.84 -20.62
CA ASP A 623 0.15 -10.18 -21.17
C ASP A 623 1.15 -10.50 -22.27
N ARG A 624 1.36 -9.57 -23.21
CA ARG A 624 2.38 -9.72 -24.26
C ARG A 624 3.78 -9.80 -23.67
N LEU A 625 4.12 -8.96 -22.68
CA LEU A 625 5.43 -8.96 -22.05
C LEU A 625 5.71 -10.31 -21.38
N VAL A 626 4.77 -10.87 -20.61
CA VAL A 626 4.88 -12.18 -19.97
C VAL A 626 5.09 -13.30 -21.00
N ASN A 627 4.31 -13.30 -22.08
CA ASN A 627 4.42 -14.31 -23.13
C ASN A 627 5.75 -14.22 -23.89
N MET A 628 6.21 -13.00 -24.20
CA MET A 628 7.52 -12.79 -24.83
C MET A 628 8.67 -13.26 -23.92
N MET A 629 8.62 -12.98 -22.63
CA MET A 629 9.62 -13.48 -21.68
C MET A 629 9.64 -15.00 -21.64
N THR A 630 8.46 -15.63 -21.54
CA THR A 630 8.33 -17.09 -21.55
C THR A 630 8.93 -17.71 -22.80
N ALA A 631 8.74 -17.08 -23.96
CA ALA A 631 9.20 -17.59 -25.24
C ALA A 631 10.70 -17.36 -25.52
N ASN A 632 11.26 -16.26 -25.05
CA ASN A 632 12.59 -15.80 -25.52
C ASN A 632 13.68 -15.89 -24.45
N VAL A 633 13.38 -15.74 -23.14
CA VAL A 633 14.38 -15.76 -22.09
C VAL A 633 14.98 -17.15 -21.95
N LYS A 634 16.30 -17.26 -22.11
CA LYS A 634 17.02 -18.54 -22.13
C LYS A 634 17.34 -19.05 -20.73
N ASP A 635 17.70 -18.16 -19.84
CA ASP A 635 17.96 -18.49 -18.44
C ASP A 635 16.73 -18.18 -17.61
N GLN A 636 15.97 -19.23 -17.28
CA GLN A 636 14.76 -19.16 -16.45
C GLN A 636 15.06 -19.54 -14.99
N SER A 637 16.25 -19.28 -14.51
CA SER A 637 16.58 -19.41 -13.10
C SER A 637 15.97 -18.25 -12.29
N ASN A 638 15.60 -18.56 -11.05
CA ASN A 638 15.04 -17.55 -10.16
C ASN A 638 16.12 -16.52 -9.78
N THR A 639 15.75 -15.25 -9.75
CA THR A 639 16.60 -14.21 -9.19
C THR A 639 16.80 -14.49 -7.70
N THR A 640 18.05 -14.77 -7.31
CA THR A 640 18.39 -15.31 -5.98
C THR A 640 18.04 -14.38 -4.82
N SER A 641 18.09 -13.08 -5.05
CA SER A 641 17.76 -12.06 -4.03
C SER A 641 16.29 -12.11 -3.58
N PHE A 642 15.37 -12.64 -4.40
CA PHE A 642 13.99 -12.93 -3.95
C PHE A 642 13.90 -14.06 -2.91
N LEU A 643 14.90 -14.92 -2.88
CA LEU A 643 14.89 -16.10 -2.03
C LEU A 643 15.44 -15.84 -0.62
N VAL A 644 15.86 -14.62 -0.33
CA VAL A 644 16.31 -14.24 1.02
C VAL A 644 15.10 -14.21 1.96
N PRO A 645 15.06 -15.09 2.98
CA PRO A 645 13.90 -15.14 3.86
C PRO A 645 13.77 -13.86 4.67
N GLU A 646 12.62 -13.16 4.55
CA GLU A 646 12.23 -12.19 5.56
C GLU A 646 11.59 -12.89 6.75
N LYS A 647 11.94 -12.47 7.94
CA LYS A 647 11.29 -12.98 9.14
C LYS A 647 10.27 -12.01 9.67
N ASN A 648 9.07 -12.53 9.95
CA ASN A 648 8.04 -11.88 10.76
C ASN A 648 8.60 -11.42 12.11
N GLY A 649 9.20 -10.21 12.16
CA GLY A 649 9.71 -9.64 13.40
C GLY A 649 10.79 -10.46 14.15
N VAL A 650 11.29 -11.51 13.53
CA VAL A 650 12.41 -12.31 14.04
C VAL A 650 13.59 -12.11 13.11
N SER A 651 14.65 -11.46 13.58
CA SER A 651 15.90 -11.36 12.85
C SER A 651 16.34 -12.75 12.37
N ILE A 652 16.69 -12.89 11.10
CA ILE A 652 17.49 -14.03 10.66
C ILE A 652 18.79 -13.92 11.44
N SER A 653 19.11 -14.94 12.24
CA SER A 653 20.31 -14.88 13.04
C SER A 653 21.52 -14.77 12.11
N GLN A 654 22.52 -13.99 12.52
CA GLN A 654 23.82 -13.96 11.83
C GLN A 654 24.35 -15.38 11.59
N ASP A 655 24.11 -16.31 12.53
CA ASP A 655 24.48 -17.71 12.41
C ASP A 655 23.80 -18.39 11.19
N TYR A 656 22.55 -18.06 10.90
CA TYR A 656 21.85 -18.63 9.74
C TYR A 656 22.44 -18.11 8.43
N LEU A 657 22.72 -16.80 8.32
CA LEU A 657 23.34 -16.23 7.13
C LEU A 657 24.81 -16.68 6.96
N GLN A 658 25.57 -16.79 8.05
CA GLN A 658 26.94 -17.32 8.01
C GLN A 658 26.98 -18.78 7.54
N ASN A 659 25.98 -19.57 7.92
CA ASN A 659 25.84 -20.96 7.47
C ASN A 659 25.21 -21.09 6.07
N ASN A 660 24.62 -20.01 5.54
CA ASN A 660 24.02 -19.94 4.22
C ASN A 660 24.50 -18.68 3.45
N PRO A 661 25.79 -18.58 3.17
CA PRO A 661 26.37 -17.36 2.57
C PRO A 661 25.80 -17.03 1.18
N SER A 662 25.24 -18.02 0.47
CA SER A 662 24.56 -17.80 -0.81
C SER A 662 23.23 -17.02 -0.69
N LEU A 663 22.71 -16.84 0.52
CA LEU A 663 21.50 -16.05 0.77
C LEU A 663 21.82 -14.58 1.09
N ILE A 664 23.11 -14.24 1.22
CA ILE A 664 23.52 -12.84 1.40
C ILE A 664 23.55 -12.21 0.00
N PRO A 665 22.79 -11.14 -0.28
CA PRO A 665 22.89 -10.44 -1.55
C PRO A 665 24.30 -9.88 -1.71
N VAL A 666 25.11 -10.49 -2.57
CA VAL A 666 26.53 -10.12 -2.76
C VAL A 666 26.64 -8.83 -3.58
N ASP A 667 25.62 -8.51 -4.30
CA ASP A 667 25.50 -7.39 -5.23
C ASP A 667 24.45 -6.34 -4.80
N SER A 668 24.10 -6.35 -3.50
CA SER A 668 23.20 -5.35 -2.96
C SER A 668 23.80 -3.96 -3.09
N LEU A 669 23.21 -3.16 -3.97
CA LEU A 669 23.58 -1.76 -4.22
C LEU A 669 22.83 -0.78 -3.33
N TYR A 670 21.93 -1.30 -2.51
CA TYR A 670 21.11 -0.54 -1.58
C TYR A 670 20.98 -1.30 -0.24
N ASN A 671 21.32 -0.63 0.85
CA ASN A 671 21.21 -1.17 2.20
C ASN A 671 20.37 -0.24 3.07
N ASP A 672 19.18 -0.66 3.42
CA ASP A 672 18.27 0.04 4.33
C ASP A 672 18.21 -0.57 5.74
N PHE A 673 18.95 -1.65 5.94
CA PHE A 673 19.09 -2.33 7.22
C PHE A 673 17.79 -2.63 7.95
N LEU A 674 16.73 -2.93 7.21
CA LEU A 674 15.43 -3.18 7.82
C LEU A 674 15.39 -4.40 8.72
N LEU A 675 16.23 -5.38 8.45
CA LEU A 675 16.18 -6.68 9.08
C LEU A 675 17.49 -7.13 9.72
N TRP A 676 18.66 -6.79 9.15
CA TRP A 676 19.98 -7.20 9.60
C TRP A 676 21.07 -6.29 9.03
N GLU A 677 22.33 -6.62 9.32
CA GLU A 677 23.52 -5.90 8.83
C GLU A 677 23.73 -6.01 7.31
N GLU A 678 22.88 -6.76 6.65
CA GLU A 678 22.95 -7.04 5.21
C GLU A 678 24.34 -7.55 4.81
N ASP A 679 25.00 -6.93 3.83
CA ASP A 679 26.33 -7.31 3.35
C ASP A 679 27.49 -6.58 4.06
N TRP A 680 27.19 -5.92 5.18
CA TRP A 680 28.21 -5.24 6.00
C TRP A 680 28.79 -6.15 7.07
N ARG A 681 30.12 -6.10 7.25
CA ARG A 681 30.85 -6.96 8.19
C ARG A 681 31.88 -6.15 8.96
N GLY A 682 32.15 -6.54 10.20
CA GLY A 682 33.12 -5.95 11.07
C GLY A 682 32.92 -6.35 12.54
N SER A 683 33.99 -6.42 13.31
CA SER A 683 33.94 -6.86 14.71
C SER A 683 33.14 -5.93 15.64
N GLY A 684 32.90 -4.70 15.22
CA GLY A 684 32.10 -3.68 15.93
C GLY A 684 30.83 -3.27 15.22
N VAL A 685 30.41 -4.02 14.21
CA VAL A 685 29.17 -3.78 13.47
C VAL A 685 28.06 -4.56 14.14
N THR A 686 26.96 -3.88 14.48
CA THR A 686 25.79 -4.50 15.07
C THR A 686 24.54 -3.93 14.43
N TYR A 687 23.61 -4.81 14.12
CA TYR A 687 22.28 -4.42 13.67
C TYR A 687 21.45 -3.89 14.85
N ASN A 688 20.70 -2.82 14.57
CA ASN A 688 19.84 -2.19 15.56
C ASN A 688 18.44 -2.00 14.98
N ASN A 689 17.48 -2.74 15.52
CA ASN A 689 16.07 -2.71 15.10
C ASN A 689 15.15 -1.94 16.06
N SER A 690 15.68 -1.47 17.18
CA SER A 690 14.88 -0.84 18.24
C SER A 690 14.83 0.68 18.12
N ASP A 691 15.78 1.24 17.39
CA ASP A 691 15.92 2.68 17.29
C ASP A 691 15.43 3.20 15.95
N ARG A 692 15.07 4.44 15.95
CA ARG A 692 14.53 5.15 14.80
C ARG A 692 15.58 5.22 13.69
N ALA A 693 15.26 4.60 12.59
CA ALA A 693 16.01 4.70 11.35
C ALA A 693 15.94 6.12 10.78
N CYS A 694 16.75 6.42 9.80
CA CYS A 694 16.68 7.68 9.08
C CYS A 694 15.33 7.85 8.36
N SER A 695 14.85 6.76 7.78
CA SER A 695 13.50 6.66 7.21
C SER A 695 12.56 6.10 8.26
N ASN A 696 11.84 6.94 8.95
CA ASN A 696 10.90 6.48 9.97
C ASN A 696 9.48 6.53 9.43
N VAL A 697 9.11 5.50 8.71
CA VAL A 697 7.75 5.33 8.23
C VAL A 697 7.08 4.21 8.99
N GLY A 698 6.24 4.60 9.93
CA GLY A 698 5.49 3.70 10.76
C GLY A 698 6.34 2.86 11.74
N ALA A 699 5.69 2.10 12.60
CA ALA A 699 6.34 1.28 13.62
C ALA A 699 7.09 0.04 13.07
N MET A 700 7.05 -0.20 11.76
CA MET A 700 7.54 -1.44 11.14
C MET A 700 8.91 -1.33 10.47
N TYR A 701 9.42 -0.13 10.19
CA TYR A 701 10.68 0.06 9.47
C TYR A 701 11.73 0.73 10.35
N LYS A 702 12.41 -0.06 11.16
CA LYS A 702 13.37 0.41 12.15
C LYS A 702 14.66 -0.38 12.03
N GLY A 703 15.50 -0.03 11.08
CA GLY A 703 16.79 -0.69 10.95
C GLY A 703 17.91 0.31 10.71
N ASN A 704 19.04 0.07 11.29
CA ASN A 704 20.31 0.73 11.00
C ASN A 704 21.43 -0.14 11.52
N ILE A 705 22.65 0.12 11.09
CA ILE A 705 23.82 -0.49 11.72
C ILE A 705 24.51 0.51 12.64
N SER A 706 24.94 0.03 13.81
CA SER A 706 25.88 0.72 14.69
C SER A 706 27.29 0.22 14.42
N ILE A 707 28.24 1.13 14.29
CA ILE A 707 29.65 0.87 14.11
C ILE A 707 30.37 1.45 15.33
N ALA A 708 30.98 0.57 16.14
CA ALA A 708 31.62 0.97 17.37
C ALA A 708 32.90 1.80 17.11
N ALA A 709 33.25 2.70 18.04
CA ALA A 709 34.47 3.48 17.97
C ALA A 709 35.71 2.55 17.90
N GLY A 710 36.68 2.91 17.08
CA GLY A 710 37.87 2.14 16.86
C GLY A 710 37.70 0.89 16.00
N THR A 711 36.55 0.78 15.29
CA THR A 711 36.31 -0.40 14.43
C THR A 711 36.00 0.01 12.99
N THR A 712 36.04 -0.95 12.09
CA THR A 712 35.76 -0.76 10.66
C THR A 712 34.60 -1.63 10.25
N ALA A 713 33.63 -1.04 9.57
CA ALA A 713 32.60 -1.74 8.83
C ALA A 713 33.00 -1.84 7.36
N THR A 714 32.94 -3.04 6.80
CA THR A 714 33.26 -3.30 5.39
C THR A 714 32.05 -3.85 4.67
N LYS A 715 31.65 -3.20 3.60
CA LYS A 715 30.64 -3.69 2.65
C LYS A 715 31.29 -4.77 1.77
N THR A 716 30.60 -5.89 1.58
CA THR A 716 31.01 -6.92 0.64
C THR A 716 31.24 -6.33 -0.76
N ALA A 717 32.33 -6.75 -1.39
CA ALA A 717 32.68 -6.26 -2.73
C ALA A 717 31.61 -6.62 -3.78
N PHE A 718 31.30 -5.68 -4.67
CA PHE A 718 30.34 -5.82 -5.76
C PHE A 718 30.88 -5.14 -7.02
N ILE A 719 30.25 -5.40 -8.18
CA ILE A 719 30.63 -4.79 -9.45
C ILE A 719 29.79 -3.54 -9.68
N LEU A 720 30.44 -2.40 -9.88
CA LEU A 720 29.80 -1.17 -10.29
C LEU A 720 29.29 -1.32 -11.73
N PRO A 721 28.07 -0.87 -12.03
CA PRO A 721 27.53 -0.96 -13.37
C PRO A 721 28.28 -0.07 -14.36
N ASP A 722 28.15 -0.38 -15.68
CA ASP A 722 28.75 0.41 -16.75
C ASP A 722 27.81 1.55 -17.16
N ILE A 723 27.54 2.45 -16.21
CA ILE A 723 26.70 3.63 -16.40
C ILE A 723 27.41 4.90 -15.96
N ASP A 724 27.05 6.01 -16.57
CA ASP A 724 27.50 7.34 -16.17
C ASP A 724 26.75 7.83 -14.92
N ASN A 725 27.31 8.84 -14.27
CA ASN A 725 26.66 9.54 -13.18
C ASN A 725 26.22 8.66 -11.98
N TYR A 726 27.07 7.71 -11.63
CA TYR A 726 26.81 6.78 -10.51
C TYR A 726 27.30 7.35 -9.19
N TRP A 727 26.44 7.35 -8.18
CA TRP A 727 26.68 8.02 -6.92
C TRP A 727 26.69 7.06 -5.74
N LEU A 728 27.46 7.39 -4.73
CA LEU A 728 27.30 6.88 -3.37
C LEU A 728 26.55 7.92 -2.54
N SER A 729 25.53 7.46 -1.82
CA SER A 729 24.90 8.25 -0.75
C SER A 729 24.60 7.36 0.46
N PHE A 730 24.60 7.94 1.64
CA PHE A 730 24.22 7.28 2.88
C PHE A 730 23.82 8.31 3.94
N ASN A 731 23.10 7.84 4.95
CA ASN A 731 22.82 8.66 6.13
C ASN A 731 23.62 8.15 7.32
N ALA A 732 24.10 9.07 8.15
CA ALA A 732 24.80 8.71 9.38
C ALA A 732 24.53 9.69 10.52
N ARG A 733 24.64 9.21 11.77
CA ARG A 733 24.59 10.01 12.99
C ARG A 733 25.54 9.48 14.07
N GLY A 734 25.84 10.29 15.08
CA GLY A 734 26.57 9.82 16.26
C GLY A 734 25.76 8.81 17.07
N ASP A 735 26.41 7.77 17.56
CA ASP A 735 25.78 6.71 18.38
C ASP A 735 25.82 7.04 19.88
N SER A 736 25.39 8.27 20.23
CA SER A 736 25.25 8.70 21.62
C SER A 736 23.96 9.48 21.80
N LEU A 737 23.33 9.37 22.97
CA LEU A 737 22.19 10.17 23.39
C LEU A 737 22.61 11.52 24.02
N ASP A 738 23.91 11.82 24.07
CA ASP A 738 24.49 13.05 24.58
C ASP A 738 25.07 13.88 23.42
N PRO A 739 24.47 15.03 23.06
CA PRO A 739 24.95 15.89 21.97
C PRO A 739 26.35 16.46 22.18
N SER A 740 26.86 16.45 23.40
CA SER A 740 28.24 16.89 23.70
C SER A 740 29.29 15.85 23.29
N GLN A 741 28.85 14.62 23.02
CA GLN A 741 29.74 13.54 22.60
C GLN A 741 29.75 13.45 21.07
N THR A 742 30.92 13.20 20.51
CA THR A 742 31.11 13.10 19.06
C THR A 742 31.76 11.79 18.67
N GLY A 743 31.38 11.27 17.50
CA GLY A 743 32.09 10.22 16.80
C GLY A 743 32.68 10.77 15.52
N SER A 744 33.82 10.29 15.10
CA SER A 744 34.39 10.67 13.79
C SER A 744 34.73 9.44 12.97
N PHE A 745 34.66 9.58 11.65
CA PHE A 745 34.87 8.46 10.74
C PHE A 745 35.48 8.91 9.40
N ASP A 746 36.07 7.91 8.71
CA ASP A 746 36.50 8.01 7.32
C ASP A 746 35.64 7.07 6.46
N VAL A 747 35.45 7.44 5.19
CA VAL A 747 34.92 6.53 4.16
C VAL A 747 36.04 6.22 3.17
N ILE A 748 36.27 4.92 2.95
CA ILE A 748 37.31 4.43 2.07
C ILE A 748 36.64 3.57 0.98
N LEU A 749 36.92 3.89 -0.26
CA LEU A 749 36.56 3.05 -1.40
C LEU A 749 37.81 2.40 -1.99
N THR A 750 37.67 1.12 -2.32
CA THR A 750 38.64 0.38 -3.12
C THR A 750 37.98 -0.05 -4.41
N ILE A 751 38.37 0.57 -5.53
CA ILE A 751 37.84 0.26 -6.86
C ILE A 751 38.97 -0.26 -7.73
N ASP A 752 38.78 -1.45 -8.32
CA ASP A 752 39.78 -2.15 -9.14
C ASP A 752 41.15 -2.25 -8.45
N GLY A 753 41.15 -2.45 -7.13
CA GLY A 753 42.36 -2.52 -6.31
C GLY A 753 43.02 -1.18 -5.97
N VAL A 754 42.48 -0.06 -6.45
CA VAL A 754 42.94 1.28 -6.07
C VAL A 754 42.13 1.77 -4.89
N THR A 755 42.81 2.09 -3.78
CA THR A 755 42.18 2.54 -2.54
C THR A 755 42.30 4.06 -2.38
N LYS A 756 41.19 4.72 -2.08
CA LYS A 756 41.16 6.15 -1.73
C LYS A 756 40.25 6.40 -0.53
N THR A 757 40.68 7.33 0.33
CA THR A 757 39.81 7.90 1.35
C THR A 757 38.98 8.99 0.70
N VAL A 758 37.69 8.74 0.50
CA VAL A 758 36.76 9.65 -0.18
C VAL A 758 36.12 10.63 0.79
N MET A 759 36.10 10.30 2.08
CA MET A 759 35.72 11.22 3.17
C MET A 759 36.70 11.00 4.34
N SER A 760 37.21 12.07 4.92
CA SER A 760 38.21 12.00 5.98
C SER A 760 37.80 12.81 7.20
N ASN A 761 37.87 12.16 8.36
CA ASN A 761 37.65 12.74 9.68
C ASN A 761 36.33 13.51 9.84
N VAL A 762 35.26 12.96 9.25
CA VAL A 762 33.91 13.53 9.40
C VAL A 762 33.43 13.32 10.83
N THR A 763 33.01 14.41 11.48
CA THR A 763 32.57 14.40 12.88
C THR A 763 31.07 14.48 12.98
N LEU A 764 30.46 13.56 13.72
CA LEU A 764 29.04 13.51 14.01
C LEU A 764 28.79 13.66 15.51
N ARG A 765 27.76 14.40 15.87
CA ARG A 765 27.36 14.57 17.29
C ARG A 765 26.32 13.52 17.69
N GLY A 766 26.26 13.23 18.97
CA GLY A 766 25.16 12.47 19.56
C GLY A 766 23.82 13.24 19.48
N VAL A 767 22.74 12.54 19.74
CA VAL A 767 21.35 13.05 19.68
C VAL A 767 20.82 13.23 21.10
N SER A 768 20.13 14.32 21.41
CA SER A 768 19.48 14.48 22.73
C SER A 768 18.30 13.51 22.89
N GLY A 769 18.25 12.82 23.99
CA GLY A 769 17.46 11.65 24.41
C GLY A 769 16.01 11.45 24.00
N THR A 770 15.45 12.21 23.08
CA THR A 770 14.10 12.02 22.54
C THR A 770 14.08 11.80 21.03
N GLU A 771 15.25 11.69 20.39
CA GLU A 771 15.40 11.49 18.94
C GLU A 771 14.63 12.47 18.03
N THR A 772 14.04 13.49 18.61
CA THR A 772 13.51 14.62 17.84
C THR A 772 14.69 15.44 17.34
N MET A 773 14.66 15.78 16.07
CA MET A 773 15.60 16.71 15.48
C MET A 773 15.74 17.95 16.32
N THR A 774 16.93 18.21 16.84
CA THR A 774 17.26 19.46 17.48
C THR A 774 18.10 20.32 16.54
N VAL A 775 17.97 21.62 16.69
CA VAL A 775 18.75 22.61 15.96
C VAL A 775 20.24 22.35 16.15
N ASN A 776 21.07 22.50 15.13
CA ASN A 776 22.53 22.43 15.14
C ASN A 776 23.16 21.05 14.84
N GLY A 777 22.67 20.30 13.87
CA GLY A 777 23.38 19.15 13.34
C GLY A 777 23.27 17.88 14.19
N ASP A 778 22.37 17.86 15.16
CA ASP A 778 22.02 16.65 15.89
C ASP A 778 21.09 15.80 15.01
N GLY A 779 21.32 14.49 14.93
CA GLY A 779 20.52 13.57 14.18
C GLY A 779 21.17 13.11 12.87
N TRP A 780 20.36 12.45 12.03
CA TRP A 780 20.79 11.88 10.77
C TRP A 780 21.24 12.97 9.79
N GLN A 781 22.36 12.73 9.12
CA GLN A 781 22.94 13.60 8.09
C GLN A 781 23.14 12.78 6.82
N CYS A 782 22.77 13.35 5.68
CA CYS A 782 22.98 12.76 4.37
C CYS A 782 24.38 13.10 3.84
N PHE A 783 25.02 12.11 3.25
CA PHE A 783 26.28 12.23 2.56
C PHE A 783 26.11 11.71 1.15
N ALA A 784 26.51 12.50 0.15
CA ALA A 784 26.32 12.12 -1.25
C ALA A 784 27.39 12.73 -2.15
N PHE A 785 27.96 11.96 -3.05
CA PHE A 785 28.89 12.41 -4.07
C PHE A 785 28.98 11.41 -5.23
N PRO A 786 29.33 11.86 -6.45
CA PRO A 786 29.53 10.94 -7.57
C PRO A 786 30.85 10.16 -7.39
N ILE A 787 30.82 8.87 -7.71
CA ILE A 787 32.00 8.02 -7.63
C ILE A 787 33.10 8.53 -8.60
N ALA A 788 32.68 9.07 -9.74
CA ALA A 788 33.58 9.65 -10.75
C ALA A 788 34.52 10.74 -10.17
N GLN A 789 34.07 11.52 -9.16
CA GLN A 789 34.88 12.53 -8.50
C GLN A 789 36.22 11.99 -7.97
N TYR A 790 36.20 10.74 -7.53
CA TYR A 790 37.41 10.09 -6.98
C TYR A 790 37.96 8.98 -7.90
N PHE A 791 37.10 8.37 -8.68
CA PHE A 791 37.44 7.25 -9.56
C PHE A 791 36.80 7.44 -10.94
N PRO A 792 37.40 8.26 -11.82
CA PRO A 792 36.82 8.54 -13.14
C PRO A 792 36.56 7.31 -14.00
N GLU A 793 37.29 6.23 -13.77
CA GLU A 793 37.18 4.98 -14.55
C GLU A 793 36.55 3.83 -13.72
N TYR A 794 35.51 4.14 -12.96
CA TYR A 794 34.87 3.17 -12.05
C TYR A 794 33.98 2.15 -12.75
N ARG A 795 33.51 2.44 -13.96
CA ARG A 795 32.49 1.66 -14.67
C ARG A 795 32.92 0.22 -14.90
N GLY A 796 32.04 -0.73 -14.56
CA GLY A 796 32.29 -2.17 -14.68
C GLY A 796 33.36 -2.71 -13.73
N LYS A 797 33.79 -1.93 -12.73
CA LYS A 797 34.88 -2.31 -11.82
C LYS A 797 34.35 -2.85 -10.48
N SER A 798 35.13 -3.70 -9.85
CA SER A 798 34.86 -4.17 -8.49
C SER A 798 35.04 -3.03 -7.48
N CYS A 799 34.08 -2.86 -6.60
CA CYS A 799 34.07 -1.86 -5.54
C CYS A 799 33.94 -2.53 -4.17
N GLU A 800 34.79 -2.12 -3.23
CA GLU A 800 34.64 -2.38 -1.79
C GLU A 800 34.52 -1.04 -1.06
N MET A 801 33.60 -0.93 -0.11
CA MET A 801 33.45 0.25 0.74
C MET A 801 33.78 -0.09 2.19
N GLN A 802 34.51 0.78 2.85
CA GLN A 802 34.77 0.71 4.28
C GLN A 802 34.39 2.01 4.97
N ILE A 803 33.79 1.88 6.15
CA ILE A 803 33.58 3.01 7.08
C ILE A 803 34.47 2.72 8.31
N VAL A 804 35.44 3.58 8.53
CA VAL A 804 36.39 3.46 9.63
C VAL A 804 36.01 4.46 10.71
N VAL A 805 35.57 4.00 11.85
CA VAL A 805 35.20 4.86 12.98
C VAL A 805 36.41 5.02 13.89
N HIS A 806 36.81 6.27 14.18
CA HIS A 806 38.00 6.58 14.92
C HIS A 806 37.89 6.23 16.41
N GLU A 807 39.01 5.97 17.04
CA GLU A 807 39.13 5.79 18.51
C GLU A 807 38.92 7.13 19.24
N GLY A 808 38.51 7.08 20.48
CA GLY A 808 38.44 8.25 21.39
C GLY A 808 37.17 9.04 21.34
N GLY A 809 36.21 8.62 20.51
CA GLY A 809 34.84 9.19 20.44
C GLY A 809 33.78 8.15 20.72
N THR A 810 32.55 8.46 20.33
CA THR A 810 31.44 7.48 20.27
C THR A 810 31.46 6.74 18.93
N GLY A 811 30.75 5.61 18.86
CA GLY A 811 30.42 4.98 17.58
C GLY A 811 29.53 5.88 16.72
N ILE A 812 29.23 5.42 15.52
CA ILE A 812 28.26 6.05 14.63
C ILE A 812 27.18 5.04 14.23
N ARG A 813 26.04 5.54 13.81
CA ARG A 813 25.00 4.78 13.14
C ARG A 813 24.93 5.14 11.67
N VAL A 814 24.67 4.15 10.84
CA VAL A 814 24.59 4.30 9.38
C VAL A 814 23.32 3.64 8.88
N ASP A 815 22.69 4.29 7.92
CA ASP A 815 21.46 3.84 7.30
C ASP A 815 21.41 4.27 5.82
N GLN A 816 20.57 3.60 5.02
CA GLN A 816 20.31 3.94 3.62
C GLN A 816 21.57 4.12 2.77
N VAL A 817 22.50 3.18 2.85
CA VAL A 817 23.66 3.19 1.97
C VAL A 817 23.23 2.80 0.55
N THR A 818 23.38 3.74 -0.38
CA THR A 818 22.90 3.57 -1.74
C THR A 818 24.03 3.84 -2.72
N PHE A 819 24.19 2.91 -3.66
CA PHE A 819 25.00 3.09 -4.85
C PHE A 819 24.06 3.10 -6.05
N LYS A 820 23.87 4.23 -6.69
CA LYS A 820 22.86 4.39 -7.73
C LYS A 820 23.19 5.52 -8.71
N ASP A 821 22.69 5.41 -9.93
CA ASP A 821 22.63 6.53 -10.85
C ASP A 821 21.77 7.66 -10.27
N ARG A 822 22.14 8.87 -10.59
CA ARG A 822 21.36 10.06 -10.19
C ARG A 822 20.79 10.72 -11.41
N PHE A 823 19.60 11.22 -11.20
CA PHE A 823 18.82 11.82 -12.27
C PHE A 823 19.26 13.24 -12.55
N VAL A 824 19.52 13.51 -13.81
CA VAL A 824 19.53 14.83 -14.41
C VAL A 824 18.43 14.84 -15.46
N ASP A 825 17.55 15.82 -15.44
CA ASP A 825 16.46 15.89 -16.41
C ASP A 825 17.01 15.85 -17.85
N PRO A 826 16.71 14.82 -18.64
CA PRO A 826 17.26 14.68 -19.98
C PRO A 826 16.76 15.76 -20.94
N ALA A 827 15.72 16.51 -20.60
CA ALA A 827 15.27 17.66 -21.39
C ALA A 827 16.19 18.87 -21.24
N ILE A 828 17.12 18.83 -20.27
CA ILE A 828 18.05 19.93 -20.04
C ILE A 828 19.27 19.78 -20.94
N ASP A 829 19.53 20.78 -21.75
CA ASP A 829 20.75 20.89 -22.51
C ASP A 829 21.91 21.36 -21.62
N LEU A 830 22.60 20.42 -21.00
CA LEU A 830 23.69 20.69 -20.06
C LEU A 830 24.86 21.47 -20.70
N ASP A 831 25.03 21.43 -22.01
CA ASP A 831 26.06 22.20 -22.72
C ASP A 831 25.77 23.71 -22.71
N ASN A 832 24.51 24.09 -22.48
CA ASN A 832 24.05 25.48 -22.45
C ASN A 832 23.69 25.98 -21.05
N VAL A 833 23.83 25.15 -20.01
CA VAL A 833 23.62 25.61 -18.62
C VAL A 833 24.78 26.46 -18.14
N ASP A 834 24.48 27.59 -17.51
CA ASP A 834 25.51 28.37 -16.80
C ASP A 834 25.81 27.70 -15.44
N ILE A 835 26.80 26.82 -15.43
CA ILE A 835 27.18 26.07 -14.23
C ILE A 835 27.62 26.88 -13.04
N TYR A 836 27.92 28.19 -13.25
CA TYR A 836 28.33 29.09 -12.18
C TYR A 836 27.23 30.04 -11.71
N ASN A 837 26.09 30.08 -12.40
CA ASN A 837 25.00 30.96 -12.07
C ASN A 837 23.65 30.33 -12.34
N ASN A 838 23.20 29.52 -11.40
CA ASN A 838 21.89 28.85 -11.49
C ASN A 838 20.79 29.80 -11.05
N THR A 839 19.83 30.03 -11.90
CA THR A 839 18.70 30.94 -11.69
C THR A 839 17.37 30.22 -11.51
N PHE A 840 17.31 28.96 -11.89
CA PHE A 840 16.12 28.08 -11.82
C PHE A 840 14.86 28.67 -12.47
N ASN A 841 15.04 29.50 -13.50
CA ASN A 841 13.92 30.17 -14.15
C ASN A 841 13.14 29.27 -15.10
N GLU A 842 13.74 28.19 -15.61
CA GLU A 842 13.12 27.32 -16.62
C GLU A 842 13.08 25.84 -16.19
N ASN A 843 14.09 25.40 -15.44
CA ASN A 843 14.26 24.02 -15.04
C ASN A 843 15.22 23.89 -13.85
N THR A 844 15.61 22.66 -13.49
CA THR A 844 16.55 22.37 -12.42
C THR A 844 18.01 22.62 -12.78
N GLU A 845 18.27 22.99 -14.03
CA GLU A 845 19.60 23.22 -14.56
C GLU A 845 20.51 21.99 -14.36
N ASP A 846 21.72 22.14 -13.81
CA ASP A 846 22.65 21.05 -13.55
C ASP A 846 22.54 20.43 -12.15
N TRP A 847 21.47 20.70 -11.42
CA TRP A 847 21.20 20.07 -10.15
C TRP A 847 20.53 18.70 -10.35
N MET A 848 20.95 17.73 -9.56
CA MET A 848 20.47 16.36 -9.59
C MET A 848 19.64 16.03 -8.38
N LEU A 849 18.59 15.28 -8.59
CA LEU A 849 17.78 14.73 -7.52
C LEU A 849 18.54 13.64 -6.78
N GLY A 850 18.58 13.75 -5.48
CA GLY A 850 18.94 12.65 -4.60
C GLY A 850 17.87 11.58 -4.60
N GLU A 851 18.24 10.39 -4.20
CA GLU A 851 17.27 9.38 -3.92
C GLU A 851 16.62 9.63 -2.58
N GLN A 852 15.29 9.61 -2.55
CA GLN A 852 14.57 9.39 -1.36
C GLN A 852 14.12 7.97 -1.29
N TYR A 853 14.29 7.38 -0.20
CA TYR A 853 13.65 6.20 0.21
C TYR A 853 12.51 6.57 1.09
N LYS A 854 11.33 6.53 0.59
CA LYS A 854 10.22 6.05 0.99
C LYS A 854 8.95 6.61 1.20
N THR A 855 7.99 5.90 0.92
CA THR A 855 6.71 5.76 1.56
C THR A 855 6.03 7.05 1.93
N SER A 856 5.04 7.42 1.20
CA SER A 856 4.08 8.50 1.46
C SER A 856 4.62 9.93 1.41
N GLN A 857 5.83 10.14 0.97
CA GLN A 857 6.38 11.48 0.88
C GLN A 857 6.65 11.86 -0.54
N TYR A 858 6.15 13.02 -0.89
CA TYR A 858 6.20 13.54 -2.22
C TYR A 858 7.46 14.35 -2.41
N TYR A 859 8.30 13.94 -3.36
CA TYR A 859 9.28 14.82 -3.90
C TYR A 859 8.66 15.69 -4.92
N TRP A 860 8.82 16.91 -4.71
CA TRP A 860 8.51 17.86 -5.75
C TRP A 860 9.75 18.72 -5.99
N TRP A 861 10.38 18.50 -7.12
CA TRP A 861 11.09 19.57 -7.69
C TRP A 861 10.07 20.39 -8.45
N ASP A 862 9.81 21.57 -8.05
CA ASP A 862 8.94 22.41 -8.80
C ASP A 862 9.69 23.72 -9.08
N THR A 863 10.16 23.83 -10.30
CA THR A 863 10.61 25.09 -10.88
C THR A 863 9.45 25.85 -11.53
N ILE A 864 8.26 25.25 -11.55
CA ILE A 864 7.06 25.79 -12.19
C ILE A 864 5.95 25.86 -11.15
N ASP A 865 5.36 27.03 -10.99
CA ASP A 865 4.11 27.20 -10.26
C ASP A 865 3.00 26.38 -10.98
N ARG A 866 2.45 25.40 -10.31
CA ARG A 866 1.47 24.49 -10.89
C ARG A 866 0.13 25.13 -11.18
N GLU A 867 -0.26 26.13 -10.41
CA GLU A 867 -1.51 26.83 -10.61
C GLU A 867 -1.45 27.76 -11.83
N ASN A 868 -0.27 28.39 -12.05
CA ASN A 868 -0.09 29.41 -13.07
C ASN A 868 0.80 28.98 -14.24
N LEU A 869 1.49 27.82 -14.13
CA LEU A 869 2.46 27.31 -15.13
C LEU A 869 3.63 28.29 -15.41
N GLU A 870 3.96 29.12 -14.44
CA GLU A 870 5.04 30.10 -14.56
C GLU A 870 6.29 29.64 -13.81
N PRO A 871 7.51 29.93 -14.32
CA PRO A 871 8.74 29.62 -13.62
C PRO A 871 8.81 30.30 -12.27
N THR A 872 9.19 29.56 -11.23
CA THR A 872 9.28 30.09 -9.86
C THR A 872 10.62 30.76 -9.54
N GLY A 873 11.66 30.51 -10.36
CA GLY A 873 13.01 30.93 -10.08
C GLY A 873 13.64 30.25 -8.87
N THR A 874 13.16 29.05 -8.53
CA THR A 874 13.62 28.29 -7.37
C THR A 874 13.61 26.79 -7.67
N ILE A 875 14.53 26.05 -7.05
CA ILE A 875 14.35 24.61 -6.85
C ILE A 875 13.68 24.41 -5.49
N GLN A 876 12.63 23.64 -5.49
CA GLN A 876 11.87 23.31 -4.29
C GLN A 876 12.04 21.83 -3.93
N ILE A 877 12.29 21.56 -2.64
CA ILE A 877 12.23 20.24 -2.06
C ILE A 877 11.07 20.24 -1.06
N ASP A 878 10.11 19.37 -1.26
CA ASP A 878 9.02 19.14 -0.31
C ASP A 878 9.42 18.03 0.65
N CYS A 879 9.59 18.36 1.92
CA CYS A 879 9.89 17.42 2.99
C CYS A 879 8.66 17.13 3.87
N SER A 880 7.46 17.47 3.39
CA SER A 880 6.22 17.20 4.12
C SER A 880 5.89 15.71 4.14
N ASP A 881 5.41 15.25 5.27
CA ASP A 881 4.90 13.90 5.44
C ASP A 881 3.42 13.82 5.05
N GLY A 882 3.09 13.65 3.85
CA GLY A 882 1.77 13.46 3.22
C GLY A 882 0.53 13.13 4.06
N GLY A 883 0.30 13.72 5.19
CA GLY A 883 -1.04 13.90 5.77
C GLY A 883 -1.76 12.74 6.47
N GLY A 884 -1.13 11.65 6.89
CA GLY A 884 -1.75 10.55 7.67
C GLY A 884 -1.38 10.54 9.15
N ASP A 885 -1.94 9.62 9.94
CA ASP A 885 -1.57 9.41 11.35
C ASP A 885 -0.11 8.96 11.54
N GLU A 886 0.57 8.61 10.48
CA GLU A 886 2.01 8.33 10.41
C GLU A 886 2.88 9.59 10.57
N LYS A 887 2.28 10.75 10.58
CA LYS A 887 2.87 12.08 10.72
C LYS A 887 3.71 12.32 11.99
N ARG A 888 3.77 11.39 12.89
CA ARG A 888 4.34 11.63 14.22
C ARG A 888 5.85 11.43 14.31
N ASN A 889 6.51 11.04 13.23
CA ASN A 889 7.90 10.63 13.30
C ASN A 889 8.82 11.29 12.25
N GLY A 890 8.48 12.49 11.80
CA GLY A 890 9.20 13.22 10.79
C GLY A 890 10.71 13.30 11.00
N ASN A 891 11.45 12.50 10.28
CA ASN A 891 12.91 12.53 10.18
C ASN A 891 13.38 12.19 8.76
N THR A 892 12.61 12.61 7.77
CA THR A 892 12.99 12.33 6.39
C THR A 892 13.98 13.37 5.90
N ASN A 893 15.10 12.90 5.44
CA ASN A 893 16.10 13.70 4.76
C ASN A 893 15.90 13.60 3.27
N ILE A 894 15.60 14.72 2.65
CA ILE A 894 15.56 14.84 1.20
C ILE A 894 16.73 15.66 0.77
N TRP A 895 17.34 15.32 -0.34
CA TRP A 895 18.48 16.06 -0.83
C TRP A 895 18.50 16.14 -2.36
N MET A 896 19.15 17.18 -2.84
CA MET A 896 19.58 17.32 -4.22
C MET A 896 21.02 17.77 -4.25
N ALA A 897 21.72 17.57 -5.34
CA ALA A 897 23.12 17.86 -5.43
C ALA A 897 23.53 18.44 -6.78
N LYS A 898 24.60 19.22 -6.74
CA LYS A 898 25.29 19.75 -7.91
C LYS A 898 26.73 19.29 -7.84
N HIS A 899 27.22 18.72 -8.95
CA HIS A 899 28.60 18.33 -9.10
C HIS A 899 29.24 19.06 -10.28
N TYR A 900 30.33 19.78 -10.06
CA TYR A 900 30.96 20.58 -11.09
C TYR A 900 32.41 20.96 -10.73
N ASN A 901 33.15 21.46 -11.71
CA ASN A 901 34.47 22.05 -11.48
C ASN A 901 34.36 23.53 -11.12
N LEU A 902 34.99 23.92 -10.03
CA LEU A 902 35.12 25.31 -9.67
C LEU A 902 35.95 26.10 -10.74
N PRO A 903 35.75 27.40 -10.87
CA PRO A 903 36.55 28.19 -11.77
C PRO A 903 38.04 28.17 -11.37
N ASN A 904 38.96 28.32 -12.35
CA ASN A 904 40.39 28.44 -12.06
C ASN A 904 40.73 29.85 -11.62
N ALA A 905 40.35 30.22 -10.42
CA ALA A 905 40.48 31.55 -9.84
C ALA A 905 40.96 31.44 -8.38
N SER A 906 41.56 32.52 -7.85
CA SER A 906 42.09 32.52 -6.49
C SER A 906 41.03 32.81 -5.42
N ASP A 907 40.05 33.64 -5.76
CA ASP A 907 39.02 34.13 -4.84
C ASP A 907 37.66 33.53 -5.26
N ILE A 908 37.28 32.43 -4.66
CA ILE A 908 36.01 31.73 -5.00
C ILE A 908 35.09 31.83 -3.79
N SER A 909 33.83 32.19 -4.05
CA SER A 909 32.77 32.17 -3.04
C SER A 909 31.51 31.56 -3.61
N LEU A 910 30.77 30.83 -2.79
CA LEU A 910 29.42 30.36 -3.11
C LEU A 910 28.40 31.30 -2.52
N LYS A 911 27.48 31.78 -3.33
CA LYS A 911 26.40 32.66 -2.93
C LYS A 911 25.08 32.02 -3.27
N PHE A 912 24.17 31.96 -2.30
CA PHE A 912 22.86 31.37 -2.46
C PHE A 912 21.85 31.97 -1.49
N LYS A 913 20.59 31.70 -1.73
CA LYS A 913 19.47 32.09 -0.89
C LYS A 913 18.54 30.90 -0.65
N VAL A 914 18.06 30.74 0.57
CA VAL A 914 17.13 29.71 0.97
C VAL A 914 15.87 30.30 1.59
N THR A 915 14.73 29.69 1.28
CA THR A 915 13.44 30.06 1.86
C THR A 915 12.62 28.80 2.20
N SER A 916 11.59 28.94 3.00
CA SER A 916 10.57 27.92 3.21
C SER A 916 9.18 28.53 3.19
N ASP A 917 8.20 27.74 2.80
CA ASP A 917 6.82 28.22 2.63
C ASP A 917 6.07 28.39 3.96
N ASN A 918 6.56 27.81 5.05
CA ASN A 918 5.90 27.89 6.37
C ASN A 918 6.85 28.08 7.53
N ASP A 919 6.36 28.78 8.55
CA ASP A 919 7.06 29.11 9.80
C ASP A 919 7.35 27.90 10.71
N THR A 920 7.04 26.66 10.31
CA THR A 920 6.70 25.62 11.27
C THR A 920 7.69 24.51 11.45
N GLY A 921 8.76 24.38 10.68
CA GLY A 921 9.67 23.37 11.14
C GLY A 921 10.64 22.70 10.20
N ALA A 922 10.63 22.95 8.92
CA ALA A 922 11.64 22.37 8.03
C ALA A 922 13.05 22.92 8.33
N TYR A 923 14.05 22.07 8.27
CA TYR A 923 15.45 22.40 8.47
C TYR A 923 16.22 22.21 7.18
N ILE A 924 17.17 23.11 6.93
CA ILE A 924 18.02 23.13 5.74
C ILE A 924 19.47 22.98 6.16
N LYS A 925 20.22 22.19 5.40
CA LYS A 925 21.66 22.11 5.46
C LYS A 925 22.25 22.12 4.05
N ILE A 926 23.36 22.82 3.86
CA ILE A 926 24.12 22.76 2.62
C ILE A 926 25.55 22.33 2.94
N SER A 927 26.02 21.33 2.21
CA SER A 927 27.34 20.74 2.40
C SER A 927 28.17 20.82 1.12
N LEU A 928 29.48 20.86 1.27
CA LEU A 928 30.45 20.86 0.18
C LEU A 928 31.44 19.71 0.36
N TYR A 929 31.66 18.95 -0.70
CA TYR A 929 32.67 17.87 -0.78
C TYR A 929 33.78 18.27 -1.74
N VAL A 930 35.00 18.22 -1.30
CA VAL A 930 36.17 18.52 -2.12
C VAL A 930 37.40 17.82 -1.54
N ASP A 931 38.22 17.19 -2.39
CA ASP A 931 39.49 16.58 -2.03
C ASP A 931 39.41 15.65 -0.79
N GLY A 932 38.36 14.82 -0.71
CA GLY A 932 38.14 13.89 0.41
C GLY A 932 37.68 14.56 1.71
N LYS A 933 37.43 15.85 1.70
CA LYS A 933 36.94 16.63 2.85
C LYS A 933 35.48 17.01 2.68
N TYR A 934 34.80 17.09 3.81
CA TYR A 934 33.40 17.47 3.91
C TYR A 934 33.26 18.74 4.75
N PHE A 935 32.58 19.72 4.21
CA PHE A 935 32.32 21.00 4.89
C PHE A 935 30.83 21.25 4.95
N VAL A 936 30.31 21.61 6.13
CA VAL A 936 28.98 22.18 6.27
C VAL A 936 29.10 23.69 6.02
N ILE A 937 28.60 24.12 4.87
CA ILE A 937 28.65 25.53 4.47
C ILE A 937 27.43 26.36 4.91
N TYR A 938 26.34 25.65 5.22
CA TYR A 938 25.15 26.17 5.88
C TYR A 938 24.61 25.08 6.78
N ASP A 939 24.72 25.29 8.10
CA ASP A 939 24.30 24.26 9.08
C ASP A 939 22.79 24.27 9.30
N TRP A 940 22.26 23.16 9.79
CA TRP A 940 20.83 23.00 10.09
C TRP A 940 20.25 24.25 10.75
N GLN A 941 19.49 25.01 9.97
CA GLN A 941 18.74 26.14 10.45
C GLN A 941 17.27 25.88 10.22
N PRO A 942 16.40 26.20 11.20
CA PRO A 942 14.97 26.17 10.92
C PRO A 942 14.68 27.13 9.76
N ALA A 943 14.03 26.62 8.77
CA ALA A 943 13.53 27.40 7.66
C ALA A 943 12.40 28.30 8.18
N ARG A 944 12.75 29.39 8.87
CA ARG A 944 11.79 30.38 9.39
C ARG A 944 11.72 31.60 8.46
N SER A 945 10.55 32.21 8.45
CA SER A 945 10.31 33.47 7.74
C SER A 945 11.35 34.59 8.04
N SER A 946 12.00 34.57 9.21
CA SER A 946 13.06 35.50 9.58
C SER A 946 14.40 35.29 8.87
N LEU A 947 14.62 34.09 8.28
CA LEU A 947 15.79 33.78 7.45
C LEU A 947 15.46 33.88 5.96
N ASN A 948 14.19 34.02 5.64
CA ASN A 948 13.70 34.09 4.30
C ASN A 948 14.34 35.25 3.56
N ASN A 949 14.92 34.94 2.42
CA ASN A 949 15.38 35.91 1.46
C ASN A 949 16.72 36.65 1.82
N THR A 950 17.56 36.09 2.68
CA THR A 950 18.89 36.61 2.97
C THR A 950 19.92 35.94 2.07
N ASP A 951 20.73 36.72 1.38
CA ASP A 951 21.89 36.24 0.64
C ASP A 951 22.92 35.67 1.61
N ILE A 952 23.31 34.43 1.39
CA ILE A 952 24.39 33.76 2.11
C ILE A 952 25.59 33.71 1.19
N THR A 953 26.75 34.10 1.67
CA THR A 953 28.00 34.05 0.94
C THR A 953 29.02 33.27 1.75
N VAL A 954 29.61 32.26 1.17
CA VAL A 954 30.66 31.44 1.78
C VAL A 954 31.94 31.56 0.98
N VAL A 955 33.00 32.11 1.58
CA VAL A 955 34.32 32.23 0.96
C VAL A 955 35.03 30.87 1.14
N LEU A 956 35.34 30.18 0.04
CA LEU A 956 35.87 28.80 0.13
C LEU A 956 37.24 28.73 0.80
N ALA A 957 38.11 29.71 0.54
CA ALA A 957 39.44 29.76 1.17
C ALA A 957 39.39 29.86 2.72
N GLU A 958 38.25 30.31 3.29
CA GLU A 958 38.08 30.39 4.75
C GLU A 958 37.66 29.07 5.36
N LEU A 959 37.15 28.11 4.56
CA LEU A 959 36.78 26.78 5.04
C LEU A 959 38.01 25.95 5.43
N ASP A 960 39.00 25.90 4.57
CA ASP A 960 40.27 25.24 4.81
C ASP A 960 41.38 25.86 3.94
N PRO A 961 42.31 26.62 4.52
CA PRO A 961 43.36 27.28 3.77
C PRO A 961 44.39 26.29 3.17
N THR A 962 44.29 25.01 3.45
CA THR A 962 45.20 23.98 2.90
C THR A 962 44.68 23.37 1.58
N ILE A 963 43.45 23.70 1.20
CA ILE A 963 42.84 23.24 -0.04
C ILE A 963 43.03 24.29 -1.12
N ASP A 964 43.51 23.84 -2.28
CA ASP A 964 43.48 24.68 -3.48
C ASP A 964 42.10 24.47 -4.19
N PHE A 965 41.24 25.46 -4.04
CA PHE A 965 39.92 25.44 -4.65
C PHE A 965 39.93 25.82 -6.14
N ALA A 966 41.04 26.33 -6.68
CA ALA A 966 41.11 26.76 -8.08
C ALA A 966 41.00 25.53 -9.03
N GLY A 967 39.95 25.50 -9.80
CA GLY A 967 39.64 24.38 -10.69
C GLY A 967 39.30 23.05 -9.99
N ALA A 968 39.10 23.05 -8.67
CA ALA A 968 38.79 21.84 -7.92
C ALA A 968 37.41 21.27 -8.31
N GLU A 969 37.32 19.97 -8.37
CA GLU A 969 36.08 19.23 -8.57
C GLU A 969 35.31 19.15 -7.24
N VAL A 970 34.09 19.62 -7.22
CA VAL A 970 33.29 19.74 -5.98
C VAL A 970 31.88 19.18 -6.16
N THR A 971 31.32 18.70 -5.04
CA THR A 971 29.89 18.37 -4.95
C THR A 971 29.25 19.21 -3.86
N VAL A 972 28.17 19.91 -4.21
CA VAL A 972 27.34 20.66 -3.27
C VAL A 972 26.05 19.88 -3.06
N VAL A 973 25.69 19.63 -1.81
CA VAL A 973 24.46 18.92 -1.42
C VAL A 973 23.56 19.87 -0.64
N PHE A 974 22.36 20.07 -1.15
CA PHE A 974 21.27 20.78 -0.46
C PHE A 974 20.37 19.72 0.17
N GLU A 975 20.26 19.74 1.47
CA GLU A 975 19.51 18.76 2.26
C GLU A 975 18.40 19.47 3.03
N ALA A 976 17.18 18.92 2.98
CA ALA A 976 16.03 19.41 3.73
C ALA A 976 15.47 18.30 4.64
N ARG A 977 14.88 18.72 5.76
CA ARG A 977 14.26 17.84 6.75
C ARG A 977 13.00 18.42 7.31
N ASP A 978 12.03 17.55 7.56
CA ASP A 978 10.88 17.89 8.40
C ASP A 978 11.30 18.02 9.87
N GLY A 979 10.83 19.08 10.53
CA GLY A 979 11.07 19.35 11.95
C GLY A 979 10.08 18.70 12.91
N GLY A 980 9.20 17.84 12.45
CA GLY A 980 8.28 17.06 13.29
C GLY A 980 7.15 17.87 13.92
N ARG A 981 6.77 19.02 13.39
CA ARG A 981 5.63 19.82 13.85
C ARG A 981 4.55 19.84 12.78
N HIS A 982 3.58 18.99 12.95
CA HIS A 982 2.51 18.78 11.99
C HIS A 982 1.37 19.76 12.10
N ASN A 983 1.06 20.43 10.99
CA ASN A 983 -0.20 21.14 10.80
C ASN A 983 -0.87 20.80 9.45
N GLY A 984 -0.40 19.75 8.75
CA GLY A 984 -1.03 19.27 7.52
C GLY A 984 -0.86 20.22 6.31
N VAL A 985 0.13 21.07 6.34
CA VAL A 985 0.45 22.00 5.24
C VAL A 985 1.86 21.66 4.75
N GLY A 986 2.05 21.49 3.45
CA GLY A 986 3.33 21.14 2.84
C GLY A 986 4.49 22.00 3.35
N GLU A 987 5.58 21.36 3.74
CA GLU A 987 6.79 21.99 4.23
C GLU A 987 7.84 21.98 3.12
N ALA A 988 7.76 22.93 2.21
CA ALA A 988 8.70 23.05 1.11
C ALA A 988 9.89 23.96 1.47
N CYS A 989 11.08 23.46 1.19
CA CYS A 989 12.32 24.23 1.23
C CYS A 989 12.75 24.62 -0.17
N LYS A 990 13.14 25.87 -0.37
CA LYS A 990 13.49 26.41 -1.67
C LYS A 990 14.92 26.94 -1.68
N LEU A 991 15.63 26.62 -2.74
CA LEU A 991 16.94 27.18 -3.07
C LEU A 991 16.75 28.17 -4.24
N HIS A 992 17.27 29.38 -4.06
CA HIS A 992 17.25 30.46 -5.04
C HIS A 992 18.67 30.83 -5.47
N ASP A 993 18.85 31.20 -6.71
CA ASP A 993 20.03 31.89 -7.25
C ASP A 993 21.36 31.32 -6.71
N PHE A 994 21.65 30.08 -6.98
CA PHE A 994 22.91 29.47 -6.58
C PHE A 994 24.04 29.99 -7.51
N GLN A 995 25.01 30.74 -6.96
CA GLN A 995 26.06 31.38 -7.73
C GLN A 995 27.44 31.00 -7.22
N THR A 996 28.36 30.76 -8.13
CA THR A 996 29.79 30.63 -7.87
C THR A 996 30.44 31.97 -8.30
N LEU A 997 30.79 32.80 -7.32
CA LEU A 997 31.46 34.08 -7.55
C LEU A 997 32.97 33.89 -7.55
N TYR A 998 33.68 34.54 -8.47
CA TYR A 998 35.15 34.39 -8.58
C TYR A 998 35.78 35.66 -9.19
N ASN A 999 37.05 35.91 -8.85
CA ASN A 999 37.86 37.01 -9.39
C ASN A 999 39.19 36.52 -9.94
#